data_440d19716c6dd74ad1317b9aebaea412
#
_entry.id   440d19716c6dd74ad1317b9aebaea412
#
_cell.length_a   1.000
_cell.length_b   1.000
_cell.length_c   1.000
_cell.angle_alpha   90.00
_cell.angle_beta   90.00
_cell.angle_gamma   90.00
#
_symmetry.space_group_name_H-M   'P 1'
#
loop_
_entity.id
_entity.type
_entity.pdbx_description
1 polymer ?
#
loop_
_entity_poly.entity_id
_entity_poly.type
_entity_poly.pdbx_seq_one_letter_code
_entity_poly.pdbx_strand_id
1 'polypeptide(L)'
;MLARDNSEYEKALIVFEKMLAFEMDHLQRSNIQRRIGDNCLEIIKQKNDLKICEHAIAAYEKALLVYTQEQYPILRARVMRSLGFVYAALADLVNRAKNLKQATLCWEEFLTIFSLTAAPEEHAFIQNELCCAYRKLAELESRQENGKRAVEACKTALRVYNLKDSPLQFARAKANLASSHLTLAQAANAADHAKSCKEAILAYQEAIQVYSPVRSPMQYAAIKNNLAIAFLSLSETEDKAENCRLALAACREALLFRTQEDQPLAYATTQNNLGNAYLALAEENEEAKEGEDGDEEVDGQGFLENCRRAQDAYSSALQIYSREEFPRLYATAQNNLANVYLTQVQREDKVGNCMKAIRAAEEALSVFSLEDSPEDYAEAKGSLWLAYLTLADIEYRAENCSLALEACEDRLHSCRVWAVQPLQLASCCKDLAMTAIMLSDMEISAEAKAEDCKKAISAALEALQIYSAQNQPEEYAEAQILLWAAYSALAEVQDCRENCLRAIQACQAAIRIYERISPAEHADALKNLGYSFITLAEMEDRAENCQKAIEAYERALQYYTLETAPLEHAEILKDLAFAHVTLSAEEDKEECYKKALKAYKKAFKIYQTKSEELEKQGDPGANEMREQAEKCHRSMQSCKATFKAGRKAGTAAPSHERPGA
;
A
#
# COMPACT_ATOMS: atom_id res chain seq x y z
N MET A 1 -13.28 20.39 -38.79
CA MET A 1 -13.89 19.28 -39.55
C MET A 1 -15.33 19.17 -39.11
N LEU A 2 -16.30 19.47 -39.99
CA LEU A 2 -17.72 19.46 -39.69
C LEU A 2 -18.13 18.11 -39.13
N ALA A 3 -18.82 18.08 -38.01
CA ALA A 3 -19.50 16.90 -37.51
C ALA A 3 -20.51 16.48 -38.57
N ARG A 4 -20.22 15.40 -39.30
CA ARG A 4 -21.23 14.74 -40.13
C ARG A 4 -22.31 14.21 -39.20
N ASP A 5 -23.54 14.64 -39.45
CA ASP A 5 -24.69 14.32 -38.62
C ASP A 5 -24.88 12.77 -38.57
N ASN A 6 -25.04 12.20 -37.38
CA ASN A 6 -25.32 10.75 -37.18
C ASN A 6 -26.46 10.28 -38.10
N SER A 7 -27.39 11.17 -38.44
CA SER A 7 -28.50 10.88 -39.34
C SER A 7 -28.09 10.38 -40.73
N GLU A 8 -26.91 10.72 -41.26
CA GLU A 8 -26.43 10.22 -42.56
C GLU A 8 -26.00 8.75 -42.47
N TYR A 9 -25.28 8.37 -41.40
CA TYR A 9 -24.86 6.99 -41.19
C TYR A 9 -26.03 6.07 -40.82
N GLU A 10 -27.01 6.54 -40.05
CA GLU A 10 -28.23 5.83 -39.74
C GLU A 10 -29.09 5.59 -41.01
N LYS A 11 -29.23 6.60 -41.88
CA LYS A 11 -29.91 6.46 -43.18
C LYS A 11 -29.18 5.46 -44.08
N ALA A 12 -27.85 5.52 -44.13
CA ALA A 12 -27.04 4.58 -44.91
C ALA A 12 -27.23 3.13 -44.40
N LEU A 13 -27.30 2.95 -43.09
CA LEU A 13 -27.53 1.66 -42.44
C LEU A 13 -28.87 1.05 -42.91
N ILE A 14 -29.95 1.82 -42.84
CA ILE A 14 -31.29 1.40 -43.34
C ILE A 14 -31.26 1.00 -44.81
N VAL A 15 -30.52 1.74 -45.64
CA VAL A 15 -30.38 1.42 -47.07
C VAL A 15 -29.64 0.10 -47.25
N PHE A 16 -28.51 -0.11 -46.57
CA PHE A 16 -27.76 -1.36 -46.70
C PHE A 16 -28.55 -2.57 -46.17
N GLU A 17 -29.32 -2.42 -45.09
CA GLU A 17 -30.20 -3.48 -44.59
C GLU A 17 -31.29 -3.86 -45.62
N LYS A 18 -31.89 -2.87 -46.27
CA LYS A 18 -32.85 -3.13 -47.35
C LYS A 18 -32.21 -3.81 -48.59
N MET A 19 -30.95 -3.47 -48.89
CA MET A 19 -30.23 -4.13 -49.99
C MET A 19 -30.01 -5.62 -49.73
N LEU A 20 -29.91 -6.07 -48.51
CA LEU A 20 -29.75 -7.49 -48.15
C LEU A 20 -30.97 -8.35 -48.48
N ALA A 21 -32.14 -7.73 -48.76
CA ALA A 21 -33.35 -8.43 -49.19
C ALA A 21 -33.34 -8.82 -50.66
N PHE A 22 -32.42 -8.30 -51.49
CA PHE A 22 -32.32 -8.63 -52.90
C PHE A 22 -31.46 -9.89 -53.11
N GLU A 23 -31.70 -10.56 -54.26
CA GLU A 23 -30.85 -11.67 -54.71
C GLU A 23 -29.45 -11.14 -55.04
N MET A 24 -28.44 -11.76 -54.43
CA MET A 24 -27.04 -11.43 -54.69
C MET A 24 -26.15 -12.63 -54.37
N ASP A 25 -24.98 -12.63 -54.96
CA ASP A 25 -23.95 -13.62 -54.61
C ASP A 25 -23.39 -13.43 -53.20
N HIS A 26 -22.71 -14.45 -52.72
CA HIS A 26 -22.15 -14.45 -51.37
C HIS A 26 -21.15 -13.31 -51.14
N LEU A 27 -20.34 -12.95 -52.14
CA LEU A 27 -19.35 -11.90 -52.06
C LEU A 27 -20.00 -10.50 -51.97
N GLN A 28 -21.03 -10.26 -52.79
CA GLN A 28 -21.83 -9.04 -52.78
C GLN A 28 -22.51 -8.85 -51.43
N ARG A 29 -23.11 -9.92 -50.88
CA ARG A 29 -23.75 -9.92 -49.57
C ARG A 29 -22.73 -9.60 -48.46
N SER A 30 -21.56 -10.19 -48.50
CA SER A 30 -20.49 -9.94 -47.52
C SER A 30 -19.91 -8.53 -47.62
N ASN A 31 -19.83 -7.97 -48.85
CA ASN A 31 -19.47 -6.57 -49.04
C ASN A 31 -20.47 -5.60 -48.38
N ILE A 32 -21.79 -5.91 -48.46
CA ILE A 32 -22.83 -5.11 -47.80
C ILE A 32 -22.72 -5.26 -46.28
N GLN A 33 -22.55 -6.48 -45.77
CA GLN A 33 -22.37 -6.73 -44.34
C GLN A 33 -21.15 -5.95 -43.79
N ARG A 34 -20.02 -5.96 -44.48
CA ARG A 34 -18.84 -5.14 -44.09
C ARG A 34 -19.19 -3.66 -44.05
N ARG A 35 -19.95 -3.12 -45.07
CA ARG A 35 -20.37 -1.70 -45.09
C ARG A 35 -21.32 -1.36 -43.95
N ILE A 36 -22.19 -2.27 -43.51
CA ILE A 36 -23.02 -2.12 -42.32
C ILE A 36 -22.12 -1.97 -41.09
N GLY A 37 -21.15 -2.85 -40.91
CA GLY A 37 -20.19 -2.76 -39.83
C GLY A 37 -19.40 -1.46 -39.85
N ASP A 38 -18.89 -1.03 -41.00
CA ASP A 38 -18.15 0.23 -41.20
C ASP A 38 -18.99 1.45 -40.78
N ASN A 39 -20.30 1.48 -41.16
CA ASN A 39 -21.21 2.56 -40.76
C ASN A 39 -21.51 2.54 -39.26
N CYS A 40 -21.74 1.36 -38.68
CA CYS A 40 -21.88 1.22 -37.23
C CYS A 40 -20.63 1.74 -36.50
N LEU A 41 -19.43 1.44 -36.99
CA LEU A 41 -18.18 1.93 -36.39
C LEU A 41 -18.09 3.47 -36.46
N GLU A 42 -18.56 4.13 -37.52
CA GLU A 42 -18.59 5.59 -37.59
C GLU A 42 -19.59 6.18 -36.58
N ILE A 43 -20.74 5.52 -36.35
CA ILE A 43 -21.69 5.93 -35.30
C ILE A 43 -21.06 5.74 -33.91
N ILE A 44 -20.39 4.61 -33.65
CA ILE A 44 -19.70 4.31 -32.37
C ILE A 44 -18.67 5.40 -32.04
N LYS A 45 -17.91 5.90 -33.01
CA LYS A 45 -16.93 6.98 -32.79
C LYS A 45 -17.56 8.27 -32.30
N GLN A 46 -18.83 8.51 -32.58
CA GLN A 46 -19.56 9.71 -32.17
C GLN A 46 -20.32 9.45 -30.86
N LYS A 47 -20.96 8.30 -30.73
CA LYS A 47 -21.71 7.87 -29.57
C LYS A 47 -21.52 6.36 -29.36
N ASN A 48 -20.80 6.01 -28.30
CA ASN A 48 -20.58 4.61 -27.95
C ASN A 48 -21.88 4.02 -27.39
N ASP A 49 -22.48 3.10 -28.12
CA ASP A 49 -23.76 2.45 -27.79
C ASP A 49 -23.63 0.94 -27.90
N LEU A 50 -24.09 0.22 -26.85
CA LEU A 50 -23.98 -1.24 -26.80
C LEU A 50 -24.61 -1.95 -27.97
N LYS A 51 -25.84 -1.57 -28.32
CA LYS A 51 -26.59 -2.23 -29.45
C LYS A 51 -25.94 -1.99 -30.78
N ILE A 52 -25.36 -0.81 -31.00
CA ILE A 52 -24.64 -0.48 -32.22
C ILE A 52 -23.33 -1.30 -32.30
N CYS A 53 -22.62 -1.48 -31.16
CA CYS A 53 -21.44 -2.35 -31.11
C CYS A 53 -21.81 -3.81 -31.46
N GLU A 54 -22.86 -4.36 -30.85
CA GLU A 54 -23.34 -5.71 -31.12
C GLU A 54 -23.76 -5.88 -32.60
N HIS A 55 -24.44 -4.89 -33.16
CA HIS A 55 -24.81 -4.89 -34.55
C HIS A 55 -23.60 -4.87 -35.50
N ALA A 56 -22.59 -4.05 -35.20
CA ALA A 56 -21.35 -4.01 -35.95
C ALA A 56 -20.62 -5.36 -35.92
N ILE A 57 -20.49 -5.99 -34.74
CA ILE A 57 -19.88 -7.31 -34.58
C ILE A 57 -20.61 -8.34 -35.44
N ALA A 58 -21.93 -8.45 -35.31
CA ALA A 58 -22.74 -9.40 -36.08
C ALA A 58 -22.60 -9.21 -37.61
N ALA A 59 -22.50 -7.96 -38.07
CA ALA A 59 -22.31 -7.66 -39.48
C ALA A 59 -20.91 -8.07 -39.97
N TYR A 60 -19.86 -7.76 -39.21
CA TYR A 60 -18.50 -8.17 -39.54
C TYR A 60 -18.32 -9.69 -39.50
N GLU A 61 -18.88 -10.39 -38.52
CA GLU A 61 -18.85 -11.85 -38.46
C GLU A 61 -19.48 -12.50 -39.67
N LYS A 62 -20.65 -11.99 -40.11
CA LYS A 62 -21.28 -12.47 -41.37
C LYS A 62 -20.40 -12.22 -42.59
N ALA A 63 -19.67 -11.09 -42.62
CA ALA A 63 -18.74 -10.83 -43.73
C ALA A 63 -17.54 -11.81 -43.69
N LEU A 64 -17.04 -12.14 -42.49
CA LEU A 64 -15.92 -13.06 -42.30
C LEU A 64 -16.23 -14.51 -42.68
N LEU A 65 -17.51 -14.92 -42.78
CA LEU A 65 -17.88 -16.24 -43.29
C LEU A 65 -17.42 -16.44 -44.76
N VAL A 66 -17.30 -15.36 -45.52
CA VAL A 66 -16.84 -15.41 -46.93
C VAL A 66 -15.40 -14.91 -47.06
N TYR A 67 -15.01 -13.91 -46.28
CA TYR A 67 -13.64 -13.39 -46.30
C TYR A 67 -12.71 -14.32 -45.50
N THR A 68 -12.33 -15.43 -46.12
CA THR A 68 -11.37 -16.35 -45.54
C THR A 68 -9.92 -15.84 -45.74
N GLN A 69 -9.01 -16.32 -44.95
CA GLN A 69 -7.60 -15.97 -45.07
C GLN A 69 -6.97 -16.44 -46.38
N GLU A 70 -7.50 -17.53 -46.93
CA GLU A 70 -7.02 -18.12 -48.19
C GLU A 70 -7.53 -17.36 -49.42
N GLN A 71 -8.81 -16.98 -49.44
CA GLN A 71 -9.44 -16.40 -50.63
C GLN A 71 -9.41 -14.87 -50.66
N TYR A 72 -9.56 -14.22 -49.50
CA TYR A 72 -9.67 -12.75 -49.39
C TYR A 72 -8.85 -12.18 -48.23
N PRO A 73 -7.53 -12.45 -48.15
CA PRO A 73 -6.72 -12.09 -46.98
C PRO A 73 -6.76 -10.59 -46.67
N ILE A 74 -6.71 -9.72 -47.67
CA ILE A 74 -6.73 -8.26 -47.50
C ILE A 74 -8.09 -7.77 -46.97
N LEU A 75 -9.19 -8.29 -47.49
CA LEU A 75 -10.54 -7.93 -47.05
C LEU A 75 -10.78 -8.42 -45.62
N ARG A 76 -10.35 -9.64 -45.33
CA ARG A 76 -10.38 -10.20 -43.98
C ARG A 76 -9.61 -9.33 -43.01
N ALA A 77 -8.36 -9.01 -43.29
CA ALA A 77 -7.51 -8.18 -42.41
C ALA A 77 -8.17 -6.80 -42.17
N ARG A 78 -8.72 -6.15 -43.20
CA ARG A 78 -9.43 -4.87 -43.02
C ARG A 78 -10.64 -4.98 -42.10
N VAL A 79 -11.41 -6.07 -42.20
CA VAL A 79 -12.55 -6.34 -41.32
C VAL A 79 -12.02 -6.58 -39.87
N MET A 80 -10.96 -7.37 -39.71
CA MET A 80 -10.34 -7.61 -38.40
C MET A 80 -9.86 -6.31 -37.76
N ARG A 81 -9.24 -5.40 -38.54
CA ARG A 81 -8.87 -4.06 -38.03
C ARG A 81 -10.08 -3.32 -37.48
N SER A 82 -11.16 -3.24 -38.26
CA SER A 82 -12.38 -2.52 -37.85
C SER A 82 -13.08 -3.19 -36.67
N LEU A 83 -13.13 -4.51 -36.63
CA LEU A 83 -13.69 -5.31 -35.56
C LEU A 83 -12.92 -5.08 -34.24
N GLY A 84 -11.59 -4.96 -34.31
CA GLY A 84 -10.76 -4.60 -33.16
C GLY A 84 -11.17 -3.26 -32.54
N PHE A 85 -11.48 -2.24 -33.36
CA PHE A 85 -11.99 -0.96 -32.86
C PHE A 85 -13.37 -1.08 -32.21
N VAL A 86 -14.26 -1.91 -32.76
CA VAL A 86 -15.57 -2.16 -32.15
C VAL A 86 -15.44 -2.84 -30.81
N TYR A 87 -14.58 -3.87 -30.69
CA TYR A 87 -14.33 -4.53 -29.42
C TYR A 87 -13.67 -3.60 -28.40
N ALA A 88 -12.74 -2.73 -28.83
CA ALA A 88 -12.13 -1.74 -27.97
C ALA A 88 -13.16 -0.74 -27.42
N ALA A 89 -14.12 -0.31 -28.25
CA ALA A 89 -15.22 0.55 -27.82
C ALA A 89 -16.22 -0.20 -26.91
N LEU A 90 -16.53 -1.46 -27.24
CA LEU A 90 -17.40 -2.30 -26.40
C LEU A 90 -16.78 -2.57 -25.01
N ALA A 91 -15.46 -2.63 -24.92
CA ALA A 91 -14.76 -2.80 -23.65
C ALA A 91 -14.98 -1.64 -22.67
N ASP A 92 -15.27 -0.45 -23.18
CA ASP A 92 -15.59 0.71 -22.32
C ASP A 92 -17.06 0.67 -21.80
N LEU A 93 -17.88 -0.27 -22.30
CA LEU A 93 -19.28 -0.44 -21.90
C LEU A 93 -19.52 -1.69 -21.05
N VAL A 94 -18.98 -2.84 -21.48
CA VAL A 94 -19.24 -4.15 -20.82
C VAL A 94 -18.04 -5.10 -20.98
N ASN A 95 -17.87 -6.00 -20.00
CA ASN A 95 -16.89 -7.11 -20.06
C ASN A 95 -15.49 -6.67 -20.52
N ARG A 96 -14.94 -5.64 -19.86
CA ARG A 96 -13.76 -4.89 -20.26
C ARG A 96 -12.57 -5.78 -20.66
N ALA A 97 -12.17 -6.71 -19.81
CA ALA A 97 -11.03 -7.59 -20.08
C ALA A 97 -11.27 -8.50 -21.31
N LYS A 98 -12.45 -9.13 -21.39
CA LYS A 98 -12.80 -10.02 -22.52
C LYS A 98 -12.78 -9.29 -23.86
N ASN A 99 -13.39 -8.10 -23.90
CA ASN A 99 -13.48 -7.32 -25.13
C ASN A 99 -12.14 -6.73 -25.56
N LEU A 100 -11.29 -6.30 -24.60
CA LEU A 100 -9.91 -5.88 -24.91
C LEU A 100 -9.08 -7.03 -25.50
N LYS A 101 -9.21 -8.26 -24.97
CA LYS A 101 -8.55 -9.44 -25.54
C LYS A 101 -9.01 -9.70 -26.97
N GLN A 102 -10.31 -9.59 -27.24
CA GLN A 102 -10.81 -9.73 -28.61
C GLN A 102 -10.25 -8.64 -29.53
N ALA A 103 -10.19 -7.39 -29.07
CA ALA A 103 -9.58 -6.30 -29.84
C ALA A 103 -8.13 -6.59 -30.20
N THR A 104 -7.31 -7.03 -29.22
CA THR A 104 -5.90 -7.37 -29.48
C THR A 104 -5.75 -8.50 -30.49
N LEU A 105 -6.51 -9.58 -30.35
CA LEU A 105 -6.49 -10.69 -31.29
C LEU A 105 -6.84 -10.25 -32.72
N CYS A 106 -7.85 -9.40 -32.88
CA CYS A 106 -8.24 -8.87 -34.20
C CYS A 106 -7.11 -8.04 -34.84
N TRP A 107 -6.45 -7.18 -34.05
CA TRP A 107 -5.35 -6.35 -34.55
C TRP A 107 -4.06 -7.15 -34.80
N GLU A 108 -3.76 -8.16 -34.00
CA GLU A 108 -2.66 -9.08 -34.26
C GLU A 108 -2.88 -9.84 -35.58
N GLU A 109 -4.08 -10.33 -35.84
CA GLU A 109 -4.40 -10.97 -37.10
C GLU A 109 -4.25 -9.98 -38.28
N PHE A 110 -4.70 -8.74 -38.17
CA PHE A 110 -4.47 -7.70 -39.18
C PHE A 110 -2.96 -7.54 -39.47
N LEU A 111 -2.11 -7.52 -38.47
CA LEU A 111 -0.67 -7.31 -38.61
C LEU A 111 0.04 -8.50 -39.29
N THR A 112 -0.56 -9.67 -39.39
CA THR A 112 0.02 -10.80 -40.13
C THR A 112 0.04 -10.53 -41.65
N ILE A 113 -0.90 -9.74 -42.15
CA ILE A 113 -0.99 -9.35 -43.54
C ILE A 113 -0.35 -7.97 -43.79
N PHE A 114 -0.68 -7.00 -42.96
CA PHE A 114 -0.14 -5.63 -43.02
C PHE A 114 1.15 -5.52 -42.17
N SER A 115 2.20 -6.22 -42.61
CA SER A 115 3.47 -6.24 -41.93
C SER A 115 4.20 -4.88 -42.00
N LEU A 116 5.21 -4.70 -41.14
CA LEU A 116 6.03 -3.49 -41.08
C LEU A 116 6.68 -3.13 -42.42
N THR A 117 7.03 -4.14 -43.22
CA THR A 117 7.63 -3.96 -44.55
C THR A 117 6.60 -3.71 -45.65
N ALA A 118 5.41 -4.31 -45.56
CA ALA A 118 4.36 -4.20 -46.56
C ALA A 118 3.53 -2.90 -46.44
N ALA A 119 3.24 -2.46 -45.21
CA ALA A 119 2.41 -1.29 -44.96
C ALA A 119 2.87 -0.60 -43.67
N PRO A 120 4.03 0.09 -43.62
CA PRO A 120 4.64 0.59 -42.44
C PRO A 120 3.73 1.54 -41.62
N GLU A 121 3.03 2.46 -42.24
CA GLU A 121 2.15 3.42 -41.58
C GLU A 121 0.92 2.75 -40.93
N GLU A 122 0.25 1.85 -41.66
CA GLU A 122 -0.89 1.11 -41.11
C GLU A 122 -0.46 0.17 -40.00
N HIS A 123 0.72 -0.45 -40.14
CA HIS A 123 1.33 -1.30 -39.13
C HIS A 123 1.60 -0.49 -37.84
N ALA A 124 2.28 0.65 -37.95
CA ALA A 124 2.62 1.50 -36.81
C ALA A 124 1.36 2.06 -36.13
N PHE A 125 0.32 2.40 -36.92
CA PHE A 125 -0.94 2.87 -36.36
C PHE A 125 -1.60 1.79 -35.47
N ILE A 126 -1.69 0.55 -35.96
CA ILE A 126 -2.30 -0.54 -35.19
C ILE A 126 -1.42 -0.95 -34.01
N GLN A 127 -0.10 -0.91 -34.14
CA GLN A 127 0.80 -1.14 -33.01
C GLN A 127 0.58 -0.11 -31.89
N ASN A 128 0.33 1.14 -32.23
CA ASN A 128 0.00 2.17 -31.24
C ASN A 128 -1.37 1.93 -30.57
N GLU A 129 -2.36 1.40 -31.27
CA GLU A 129 -3.64 1.01 -30.67
C GLU A 129 -3.50 -0.26 -29.80
N LEU A 130 -2.70 -1.25 -30.22
CA LEU A 130 -2.34 -2.40 -29.41
C LEU A 130 -1.65 -1.99 -28.08
N CYS A 131 -0.76 -1.01 -28.14
CA CYS A 131 -0.14 -0.45 -26.93
C CYS A 131 -1.21 0.03 -25.93
N CYS A 132 -2.20 0.80 -26.39
CA CYS A 132 -3.29 1.28 -25.55
C CYS A 132 -4.14 0.13 -24.97
N ALA A 133 -4.44 -0.88 -25.79
CA ALA A 133 -5.24 -2.03 -25.37
C ALA A 133 -4.49 -2.90 -24.33
N TYR A 134 -3.20 -3.20 -24.58
CA TYR A 134 -2.39 -3.95 -23.61
C TYR A 134 -2.18 -3.20 -22.30
N ARG A 135 -2.03 -1.88 -22.35
CA ARG A 135 -1.96 -1.06 -21.13
C ARG A 135 -3.25 -1.14 -20.32
N LYS A 136 -4.43 -1.03 -20.99
CA LYS A 136 -5.73 -1.22 -20.32
C LYS A 136 -5.92 -2.65 -19.79
N LEU A 137 -5.40 -3.67 -20.46
CA LEU A 137 -5.40 -5.06 -19.97
C LEU A 137 -4.50 -5.23 -18.76
N ALA A 138 -3.35 -4.58 -18.73
CA ALA A 138 -2.42 -4.62 -17.61
C ALA A 138 -3.03 -4.04 -16.32
N GLU A 139 -3.99 -3.13 -16.42
CA GLU A 139 -4.76 -2.64 -15.28
C GLU A 139 -5.72 -3.70 -14.70
N LEU A 140 -6.09 -4.72 -15.48
CA LEU A 140 -7.10 -5.71 -15.14
C LEU A 140 -6.53 -7.09 -14.82
N GLU A 141 -5.45 -7.47 -15.51
CA GLU A 141 -4.85 -8.79 -15.37
C GLU A 141 -3.43 -8.84 -15.93
N SER A 142 -2.60 -9.73 -15.38
CA SER A 142 -1.23 -10.00 -15.88
C SER A 142 -0.43 -8.71 -16.15
N ARG A 143 -0.42 -7.79 -15.16
CA ARG A 143 0.14 -6.42 -15.27
C ARG A 143 1.53 -6.40 -15.90
N GLN A 144 2.43 -7.28 -15.46
CA GLN A 144 3.79 -7.33 -15.98
C GLN A 144 3.88 -7.79 -17.45
N GLU A 145 3.13 -8.82 -17.83
CA GLU A 145 3.15 -9.35 -19.20
C GLU A 145 2.51 -8.37 -20.19
N ASN A 146 1.32 -7.89 -19.86
CA ASN A 146 0.60 -6.93 -20.69
C ASN A 146 1.35 -5.59 -20.77
N GLY A 147 1.98 -5.14 -19.68
CA GLY A 147 2.84 -3.95 -19.68
C GLY A 147 4.04 -4.09 -20.61
N LYS A 148 4.72 -5.23 -20.63
CA LYS A 148 5.82 -5.52 -21.58
C LYS A 148 5.33 -5.52 -23.03
N ARG A 149 4.17 -6.13 -23.31
CA ARG A 149 3.55 -6.12 -24.66
C ARG A 149 3.20 -4.70 -25.10
N ALA A 150 2.68 -3.86 -24.19
CA ALA A 150 2.39 -2.46 -24.49
C ALA A 150 3.64 -1.68 -24.89
N VAL A 151 4.72 -1.81 -24.11
CA VAL A 151 6.01 -1.16 -24.39
C VAL A 151 6.56 -1.60 -25.74
N GLU A 152 6.55 -2.90 -26.08
CA GLU A 152 7.07 -3.42 -27.35
C GLU A 152 6.23 -2.95 -28.55
N ALA A 153 4.93 -2.91 -28.40
CA ALA A 153 4.02 -2.37 -29.44
C ALA A 153 4.33 -0.90 -29.73
N CYS A 154 4.48 -0.05 -28.70
CA CYS A 154 4.87 1.34 -28.90
C CYS A 154 6.27 1.50 -29.53
N LYS A 155 7.26 0.71 -29.09
CA LYS A 155 8.60 0.71 -29.70
C LYS A 155 8.54 0.32 -31.18
N THR A 156 7.68 -0.63 -31.53
CA THR A 156 7.48 -1.03 -32.93
C THR A 156 6.86 0.10 -33.75
N ALA A 157 5.86 0.81 -33.24
CA ALA A 157 5.30 1.99 -33.89
C ALA A 157 6.33 3.09 -34.12
N LEU A 158 7.23 3.31 -33.15
CA LEU A 158 8.30 4.31 -33.21
C LEU A 158 9.45 3.96 -34.19
N ARG A 159 9.49 2.75 -34.76
CA ARG A 159 10.38 2.44 -35.89
C ARG A 159 9.96 3.14 -37.18
N VAL A 160 8.68 3.52 -37.26
CA VAL A 160 8.09 4.22 -38.40
C VAL A 160 7.93 5.71 -38.10
N TYR A 161 7.33 6.02 -36.96
CA TYR A 161 7.06 7.38 -36.56
C TYR A 161 8.34 8.07 -36.04
N ASN A 162 8.68 9.21 -36.64
CA ASN A 162 9.82 10.01 -36.26
C ASN A 162 9.46 11.50 -36.16
N LEU A 163 10.32 12.26 -35.47
CA LEU A 163 10.07 13.67 -35.20
C LEU A 163 10.01 14.53 -36.48
N LYS A 164 10.72 14.15 -37.55
CA LYS A 164 10.83 14.93 -38.79
C LYS A 164 9.63 14.75 -39.70
N ASP A 165 9.26 13.51 -39.95
CA ASP A 165 8.29 13.15 -41.01
C ASP A 165 6.86 12.98 -40.46
N SER A 166 6.73 12.58 -39.19
CA SER A 166 5.44 12.31 -38.53
C SER A 166 5.37 12.81 -37.08
N PRO A 167 5.61 14.12 -36.83
CA PRO A 167 5.80 14.62 -35.48
C PRO A 167 4.61 14.36 -34.53
N LEU A 168 3.39 14.50 -35.00
CA LEU A 168 2.19 14.26 -34.15
C LEU A 168 2.04 12.80 -33.77
N GLN A 169 2.24 11.87 -34.72
CA GLN A 169 2.22 10.43 -34.49
C GLN A 169 3.37 10.00 -33.57
N PHE A 170 4.56 10.56 -33.78
CA PHE A 170 5.71 10.37 -32.91
C PHE A 170 5.40 10.79 -31.48
N ALA A 171 4.89 11.99 -31.27
CA ALA A 171 4.57 12.49 -29.93
C ALA A 171 3.49 11.67 -29.24
N ARG A 172 2.44 11.25 -29.99
CA ARG A 172 1.40 10.34 -29.46
C ARG A 172 1.97 8.98 -29.07
N ALA A 173 2.81 8.39 -29.90
CA ALA A 173 3.46 7.12 -29.61
C ALA A 173 4.42 7.21 -28.41
N LYS A 174 5.16 8.32 -28.29
CA LYS A 174 6.03 8.59 -27.13
C LYS A 174 5.23 8.76 -25.84
N ALA A 175 4.10 9.48 -25.87
CA ALA A 175 3.21 9.61 -24.71
C ALA A 175 2.60 8.26 -24.30
N ASN A 176 2.21 7.42 -25.26
CA ASN A 176 1.71 6.08 -24.98
C ASN A 176 2.82 5.15 -24.44
N LEU A 177 4.04 5.26 -24.96
CA LEU A 177 5.20 4.54 -24.44
C LEU A 177 5.48 4.92 -22.99
N ALA A 178 5.46 6.21 -22.68
CA ALA A 178 5.63 6.71 -21.33
C ALA A 178 4.58 6.14 -20.35
N SER A 179 3.30 6.22 -20.74
CA SER A 179 2.21 5.63 -19.94
C SER A 179 2.37 4.12 -19.76
N SER A 180 2.88 3.40 -20.77
CA SER A 180 3.13 1.95 -20.67
C SER A 180 4.30 1.62 -19.73
N HIS A 181 5.32 2.46 -19.69
CA HIS A 181 6.40 2.34 -18.72
C HIS A 181 5.91 2.58 -17.29
N LEU A 182 5.00 3.54 -17.06
CA LEU A 182 4.38 3.74 -15.73
C LEU A 182 3.54 2.53 -15.30
N THR A 183 2.75 1.96 -16.22
CA THR A 183 2.01 0.72 -15.93
C THR A 183 2.94 -0.44 -15.58
N LEU A 184 4.10 -0.52 -16.25
CA LEU A 184 5.10 -1.55 -15.97
C LEU A 184 5.81 -1.31 -14.64
N ALA A 185 6.06 -0.04 -14.27
CA ALA A 185 6.67 0.34 -12.99
C ALA A 185 5.87 -0.21 -11.81
N GLN A 186 4.54 -0.12 -11.84
CA GLN A 186 3.65 -0.63 -10.79
C GLN A 186 3.72 -2.15 -10.54
N ALA A 187 4.29 -2.92 -11.48
CA ALA A 187 4.44 -4.38 -11.37
C ALA A 187 5.90 -4.80 -11.08
N ALA A 188 6.80 -3.84 -10.89
CA ALA A 188 8.24 -4.07 -10.82
C ALA A 188 8.75 -4.05 -9.37
N ASN A 189 9.93 -4.64 -9.14
CA ASN A 189 10.69 -4.39 -7.92
C ASN A 189 11.27 -2.96 -7.92
N ALA A 190 11.77 -2.47 -6.79
CA ALA A 190 12.20 -1.08 -6.64
C ALA A 190 13.20 -0.60 -7.72
N ALA A 191 14.18 -1.42 -8.11
CA ALA A 191 15.17 -1.05 -9.12
C ALA A 191 14.58 -0.95 -10.54
N ASP A 192 13.73 -1.89 -10.92
CA ASP A 192 13.01 -1.88 -12.21
C ASP A 192 11.91 -0.81 -12.23
N HIS A 193 11.30 -0.50 -11.07
CA HIS A 193 10.34 0.60 -10.88
C HIS A 193 10.99 1.94 -11.23
N ALA A 194 12.06 2.32 -10.55
CA ALA A 194 12.79 3.57 -10.80
C ALA A 194 13.24 3.70 -12.25
N LYS A 195 13.75 2.61 -12.83
CA LYS A 195 14.15 2.57 -14.24
C LYS A 195 12.95 2.84 -15.17
N SER A 196 11.84 2.20 -14.93
CA SER A 196 10.63 2.36 -15.75
C SER A 196 10.07 3.79 -15.62
N CYS A 197 10.09 4.38 -14.42
CA CYS A 197 9.68 5.77 -14.22
C CYS A 197 10.58 6.75 -14.99
N LYS A 198 11.90 6.56 -14.97
CA LYS A 198 12.85 7.37 -15.74
C LYS A 198 12.62 7.28 -17.25
N GLU A 199 12.39 6.08 -17.77
CA GLU A 199 12.03 5.87 -19.18
C GLU A 199 10.71 6.56 -19.55
N ALA A 200 9.74 6.55 -18.65
CA ALA A 200 8.49 7.29 -18.84
C ALA A 200 8.70 8.80 -18.90
N ILE A 201 9.47 9.35 -17.96
CA ILE A 201 9.82 10.78 -17.92
C ILE A 201 10.49 11.21 -19.21
N LEU A 202 11.49 10.47 -19.67
CA LEU A 202 12.19 10.76 -20.93
C LEU A 202 11.25 10.74 -22.13
N ALA A 203 10.39 9.75 -22.22
CA ALA A 203 9.40 9.65 -23.31
C ALA A 203 8.39 10.80 -23.31
N TYR A 204 7.91 11.24 -22.14
CA TYR A 204 7.06 12.44 -22.04
C TYR A 204 7.80 13.72 -22.41
N GLN A 205 9.08 13.87 -22.02
CA GLN A 205 9.90 15.01 -22.38
C GLN A 205 10.13 15.09 -23.90
N GLU A 206 10.28 13.97 -24.57
CA GLU A 206 10.36 13.92 -26.04
C GLU A 206 9.00 14.27 -26.70
N ALA A 207 7.89 13.78 -26.17
CA ALA A 207 6.55 14.12 -26.67
C ALA A 207 6.24 15.63 -26.55
N ILE A 208 6.68 16.26 -25.45
CA ILE A 208 6.41 17.67 -25.20
C ILE A 208 7.17 18.61 -26.14
N GLN A 209 8.23 18.12 -26.82
CA GLN A 209 8.93 18.92 -27.86
C GLN A 209 8.00 19.23 -29.05
N VAL A 210 7.01 18.39 -29.30
CA VAL A 210 6.02 18.56 -30.38
C VAL A 210 4.81 19.37 -29.90
N TYR A 211 4.32 19.07 -28.71
CA TYR A 211 3.17 19.73 -28.14
C TYR A 211 3.63 20.97 -27.36
N SER A 212 3.41 22.14 -27.93
CA SER A 212 3.76 23.40 -27.26
C SER A 212 2.52 24.06 -26.63
N PRO A 213 2.72 24.90 -25.59
CA PRO A 213 1.61 25.60 -24.92
C PRO A 213 0.84 26.53 -25.86
N VAL A 214 1.47 26.99 -26.95
CA VAL A 214 0.85 27.89 -27.93
C VAL A 214 0.08 27.13 -29.01
N ARG A 215 0.64 26.02 -29.52
CA ARG A 215 0.04 25.30 -30.65
C ARG A 215 -0.92 24.19 -30.25
N SER A 216 -0.68 23.58 -29.11
CA SER A 216 -1.40 22.41 -28.63
C SER A 216 -1.57 22.45 -27.10
N PRO A 217 -2.21 23.52 -26.55
CA PRO A 217 -2.25 23.74 -25.09
C PRO A 217 -2.85 22.57 -24.33
N MET A 218 -3.88 21.92 -24.86
CA MET A 218 -4.55 20.78 -24.21
C MET A 218 -3.67 19.53 -24.12
N GLN A 219 -2.99 19.21 -25.23
CA GLN A 219 -2.05 18.06 -25.27
C GLN A 219 -0.81 18.35 -24.38
N TYR A 220 -0.32 19.59 -24.42
CA TYR A 220 0.75 20.03 -23.53
C TYR A 220 0.36 19.83 -22.06
N ALA A 221 -0.80 20.33 -21.64
CA ALA A 221 -1.31 20.19 -20.29
C ALA A 221 -1.54 18.71 -19.90
N ALA A 222 -2.03 17.89 -20.84
CA ALA A 222 -2.20 16.47 -20.59
C ALA A 222 -0.86 15.76 -20.32
N ILE A 223 0.18 16.06 -21.12
CA ILE A 223 1.51 15.48 -20.90
C ILE A 223 2.13 16.00 -19.59
N LYS A 224 1.96 17.29 -19.27
CA LYS A 224 2.44 17.85 -18.00
C LYS A 224 1.79 17.16 -16.80
N ASN A 225 0.48 16.93 -16.84
CA ASN A 225 -0.21 16.17 -15.81
C ASN A 225 0.33 14.72 -15.67
N ASN A 226 0.56 14.04 -16.80
CA ASN A 226 1.09 12.68 -16.78
C ASN A 226 2.57 12.64 -16.35
N LEU A 227 3.33 13.67 -16.67
CA LEU A 227 4.70 13.85 -16.19
C LEU A 227 4.74 14.04 -14.67
N ALA A 228 3.76 14.75 -14.10
CA ALA A 228 3.61 14.84 -12.65
C ALA A 228 3.40 13.46 -12.00
N ILE A 229 2.55 12.61 -12.58
CA ILE A 229 2.35 11.23 -12.12
C ILE A 229 3.66 10.43 -12.20
N ALA A 230 4.44 10.61 -13.28
CA ALA A 230 5.72 9.93 -13.44
C ALA A 230 6.76 10.35 -12.38
N PHE A 231 6.81 11.64 -12.04
CA PHE A 231 7.67 12.12 -10.96
C PHE A 231 7.20 11.64 -9.59
N LEU A 232 5.88 11.64 -9.32
CA LEU A 232 5.33 11.08 -8.09
C LEU A 232 5.66 9.59 -7.95
N SER A 233 5.51 8.82 -9.02
CA SER A 233 5.89 7.41 -8.97
C SER A 233 7.39 7.22 -8.74
N LEU A 234 8.26 8.06 -9.32
CA LEU A 234 9.70 8.00 -9.09
C LEU A 234 10.07 8.40 -7.65
N SER A 235 9.31 9.31 -7.02
CA SER A 235 9.56 9.76 -5.65
C SER A 235 9.39 8.66 -4.60
N GLU A 236 8.70 7.58 -4.94
CA GLU A 236 8.56 6.40 -4.06
C GLU A 236 9.89 5.63 -3.86
N THR A 237 10.85 5.83 -4.76
CA THR A 237 12.10 5.05 -4.78
C THR A 237 13.37 5.88 -4.85
N GLU A 238 13.32 7.12 -5.30
CA GLU A 238 14.48 7.99 -5.50
C GLU A 238 14.14 9.47 -5.28
N ASP A 239 15.02 10.20 -4.61
CA ASP A 239 15.01 11.67 -4.46
C ASP A 239 13.59 12.26 -4.20
N LYS A 240 12.91 11.75 -3.17
CA LYS A 240 11.49 12.04 -2.86
C LYS A 240 11.17 13.53 -2.92
N ALA A 241 11.93 14.37 -2.21
CA ALA A 241 11.71 15.81 -2.17
C ALA A 241 11.81 16.48 -3.55
N GLU A 242 12.84 16.17 -4.33
CA GLU A 242 13.05 16.79 -5.64
C GLU A 242 12.00 16.35 -6.64
N ASN A 243 11.68 15.04 -6.69
CA ASN A 243 10.66 14.52 -7.58
C ASN A 243 9.25 15.08 -7.23
N CYS A 244 8.92 15.24 -5.95
CA CYS A 244 7.68 15.91 -5.54
C CYS A 244 7.62 17.37 -6.00
N ARG A 245 8.72 18.13 -5.89
CA ARG A 245 8.80 19.51 -6.41
C ARG A 245 8.61 19.57 -7.92
N LEU A 246 9.21 18.64 -8.67
CA LEU A 246 9.03 18.53 -10.12
C LEU A 246 7.58 18.18 -10.49
N ALA A 247 6.93 17.31 -9.74
CA ALA A 247 5.52 16.97 -9.89
C ALA A 247 4.62 18.20 -9.66
N LEU A 248 4.87 18.95 -8.57
CA LEU A 248 4.16 20.20 -8.27
C LEU A 248 4.29 21.22 -9.42
N ALA A 249 5.51 21.42 -9.94
CA ALA A 249 5.74 22.31 -11.07
C ALA A 249 4.96 21.87 -12.30
N ALA A 250 4.98 20.57 -12.63
CA ALA A 250 4.26 20.03 -13.78
C ALA A 250 2.72 20.16 -13.64
N CYS A 251 2.16 19.90 -12.44
CA CYS A 251 0.73 20.12 -12.17
C CYS A 251 0.36 21.60 -12.33
N ARG A 252 1.14 22.52 -11.77
CA ARG A 252 0.89 23.97 -11.90
C ARG A 252 0.93 24.42 -13.35
N GLU A 253 1.87 23.93 -14.16
CA GLU A 253 1.91 24.25 -15.59
C GLU A 253 0.70 23.66 -16.33
N ALA A 254 0.22 22.47 -15.97
CA ALA A 254 -0.99 21.90 -16.55
C ALA A 254 -2.24 22.74 -16.22
N LEU A 255 -2.36 23.25 -15.00
CA LEU A 255 -3.48 24.07 -14.54
C LEU A 255 -3.55 25.44 -15.21
N LEU A 256 -2.49 25.92 -15.87
CA LEU A 256 -2.57 27.13 -16.69
C LEU A 256 -3.51 26.98 -17.89
N PHE A 257 -3.76 25.73 -18.33
CA PHE A 257 -4.58 25.43 -19.52
C PHE A 257 -5.81 24.59 -19.19
N ARG A 258 -5.81 23.90 -18.06
CA ARG A 258 -6.95 23.14 -17.54
C ARG A 258 -7.64 23.98 -16.49
N THR A 259 -8.74 24.62 -16.87
CA THR A 259 -9.55 25.45 -15.96
C THR A 259 -10.82 24.70 -15.55
N GLN A 260 -11.39 25.10 -14.42
CA GLN A 260 -12.66 24.56 -13.96
C GLN A 260 -13.80 24.82 -14.95
N GLU A 261 -13.74 25.97 -15.65
CA GLU A 261 -14.78 26.39 -16.59
C GLU A 261 -14.71 25.65 -17.93
N ASP A 262 -13.48 25.52 -18.50
CA ASP A 262 -13.32 24.95 -19.83
C ASP A 262 -13.20 23.42 -19.83
N GLN A 263 -12.57 22.86 -18.83
CA GLN A 263 -12.27 21.42 -18.71
C GLN A 263 -12.39 20.92 -17.28
N PRO A 264 -13.59 20.91 -16.69
CA PRO A 264 -13.78 20.60 -15.27
C PRO A 264 -13.16 19.26 -14.85
N LEU A 265 -13.38 18.20 -15.63
CA LEU A 265 -12.83 16.88 -15.28
C LEU A 265 -11.30 16.82 -15.34
N ALA A 266 -10.69 17.43 -16.36
CA ALA A 266 -9.23 17.48 -16.48
C ALA A 266 -8.59 18.38 -15.41
N TYR A 267 -9.26 19.49 -15.05
CA TYR A 267 -8.89 20.34 -13.94
C TYR A 267 -8.90 19.54 -12.62
N ALA A 268 -10.02 18.87 -12.30
CA ALA A 268 -10.16 18.08 -11.09
C ALA A 268 -9.11 16.96 -11.00
N THR A 269 -8.83 16.27 -12.12
CA THR A 269 -7.77 15.24 -12.16
C THR A 269 -6.40 15.84 -11.86
N THR A 270 -6.10 17.04 -12.36
CA THR A 270 -4.82 17.69 -12.09
C THR A 270 -4.75 18.23 -10.65
N GLN A 271 -5.86 18.70 -10.09
CA GLN A 271 -5.95 19.07 -8.69
C GLN A 271 -5.72 17.87 -7.77
N ASN A 272 -6.30 16.71 -8.09
CA ASN A 272 -6.04 15.49 -7.32
C ASN A 272 -4.55 15.11 -7.34
N ASN A 273 -3.90 15.17 -8.50
CA ASN A 273 -2.47 14.91 -8.61
C ASN A 273 -1.61 15.95 -7.90
N LEU A 274 -2.05 17.22 -7.89
CA LEU A 274 -1.42 18.30 -7.12
C LEU A 274 -1.50 17.99 -5.61
N GLY A 275 -2.66 17.52 -5.15
CA GLY A 275 -2.86 17.06 -3.76
C GLY A 275 -1.91 15.94 -3.39
N ASN A 276 -1.78 14.91 -4.25
CA ASN A 276 -0.85 13.80 -4.04
C ASN A 276 0.61 14.31 -3.91
N ALA A 277 1.00 15.28 -4.72
CA ALA A 277 2.36 15.82 -4.69
C ALA A 277 2.63 16.65 -3.41
N TYR A 278 1.64 17.38 -2.92
CA TYR A 278 1.78 18.06 -1.64
C TYR A 278 1.80 17.10 -0.45
N LEU A 279 0.98 16.05 -0.47
CA LEU A 279 0.97 15.04 0.58
C LEU A 279 2.31 14.30 0.65
N ALA A 280 2.82 13.82 -0.48
CA ALA A 280 4.12 13.15 -0.55
C ALA A 280 5.28 14.05 -0.07
N LEU A 281 5.21 15.37 -0.34
CA LEU A 281 6.20 16.32 0.17
C LEU A 281 6.03 16.59 1.67
N ALA A 282 4.82 16.51 2.22
CA ALA A 282 4.60 16.59 3.66
C ALA A 282 5.23 15.40 4.39
N GLU A 283 5.01 14.18 3.89
CA GLU A 283 5.60 12.95 4.43
C GLU A 283 7.14 12.98 4.43
N GLU A 284 7.76 13.48 3.36
CA GLU A 284 9.21 13.63 3.28
C GLU A 284 9.76 14.58 4.34
N ASN A 285 9.08 15.69 4.60
CA ASN A 285 9.49 16.65 5.63
C ASN A 285 9.40 16.06 7.05
N GLU A 286 8.68 14.97 7.23
CA GLU A 286 8.59 14.24 8.50
C GLU A 286 9.73 13.23 8.66
N GLU A 287 9.99 12.44 7.62
CA GLU A 287 11.06 11.43 7.60
C GLU A 287 12.46 12.06 7.78
N ALA A 288 12.69 13.25 7.21
CA ALA A 288 13.96 13.97 7.32
C ALA A 288 14.32 14.40 8.76
N LYS A 289 13.34 14.44 9.69
CA LYS A 289 13.57 14.83 11.10
C LYS A 289 14.07 13.72 12.01
N GLU A 290 13.85 12.48 11.65
CA GLU A 290 14.35 11.37 12.49
C GLU A 290 15.88 11.22 12.41
N GLY A 291 16.56 11.98 11.52
CA GLY A 291 17.97 11.89 11.25
C GLY A 291 18.88 13.07 11.65
N GLU A 292 18.36 14.28 11.92
CA GLU A 292 19.21 15.46 12.18
C GLU A 292 18.64 16.37 13.29
N ASP A 293 19.53 16.92 14.14
CA ASP A 293 19.24 17.95 15.18
C ASP A 293 18.87 19.31 14.54
N GLY A 294 17.75 19.39 13.83
CA GLY A 294 17.25 20.62 13.18
C GLY A 294 16.21 21.37 14.00
N ASP A 295 16.15 22.71 13.86
CA ASP A 295 15.17 23.56 14.55
C ASP A 295 13.72 23.11 14.31
N GLU A 296 13.08 22.51 15.29
CA GLU A 296 11.73 21.92 15.25
C GLU A 296 10.62 22.86 14.76
N GLU A 297 10.74 24.18 14.98
CA GLU A 297 9.69 25.15 14.64
C GLU A 297 9.59 25.49 13.14
N VAL A 298 10.69 25.52 12.41
CA VAL A 298 10.70 25.99 11.00
C VAL A 298 10.14 24.91 10.06
N ASP A 299 10.43 23.66 10.29
CA ASP A 299 9.98 22.55 9.45
C ASP A 299 8.54 22.11 9.74
N GLY A 300 8.06 22.26 10.99
CA GLY A 300 6.66 21.99 11.34
C GLY A 300 5.66 22.86 10.56
N GLN A 301 6.02 24.11 10.24
CA GLN A 301 5.19 24.99 9.44
C GLN A 301 5.11 24.53 7.97
N GLY A 302 6.21 24.03 7.39
CA GLY A 302 6.24 23.51 6.02
C GLY A 302 5.39 22.24 5.86
N PHE A 303 5.45 21.35 6.82
CA PHE A 303 4.64 20.13 6.88
C PHE A 303 3.12 20.47 6.89
N LEU A 304 2.65 21.24 7.86
CA LEU A 304 1.23 21.61 7.97
C LEU A 304 0.72 22.42 6.77
N GLU A 305 1.55 23.30 6.22
CA GLU A 305 1.20 24.05 5.02
C GLU A 305 1.02 23.11 3.81
N ASN A 306 1.89 22.12 3.63
CA ASN A 306 1.74 21.14 2.55
C ASN A 306 0.48 20.28 2.75
N CYS A 307 0.17 19.83 3.97
CA CYS A 307 -1.09 19.15 4.25
C CYS A 307 -2.31 20.00 3.93
N ARG A 308 -2.33 21.29 4.30
CA ARG A 308 -3.43 22.22 3.96
C ARG A 308 -3.58 22.39 2.45
N ARG A 309 -2.48 22.58 1.72
CA ARG A 309 -2.51 22.67 0.25
C ARG A 309 -2.99 21.38 -0.41
N ALA A 310 -2.66 20.20 0.14
CA ALA A 310 -3.22 18.94 -0.31
C ALA A 310 -4.74 18.90 -0.10
N GLN A 311 -5.23 19.30 1.09
CA GLN A 311 -6.68 19.38 1.37
C GLN A 311 -7.41 20.33 0.41
N ASP A 312 -6.86 21.53 0.15
CA ASP A 312 -7.44 22.50 -0.77
C ASP A 312 -7.51 21.93 -2.20
N ALA A 313 -6.47 21.23 -2.64
CA ALA A 313 -6.42 20.62 -3.94
C ALA A 313 -7.47 19.49 -4.10
N TYR A 314 -7.56 18.57 -3.13
CA TYR A 314 -8.58 17.53 -3.15
C TYR A 314 -9.99 18.09 -3.02
N SER A 315 -10.19 19.10 -2.18
CA SER A 315 -11.48 19.80 -2.05
C SER A 315 -11.89 20.44 -3.39
N SER A 316 -10.94 21.03 -4.11
CA SER A 316 -11.17 21.58 -5.45
C SER A 316 -11.55 20.50 -6.47
N ALA A 317 -10.95 19.32 -6.38
CA ALA A 317 -11.32 18.17 -7.21
C ALA A 317 -12.73 17.66 -6.87
N LEU A 318 -13.08 17.56 -5.59
CA LEU A 318 -14.37 17.11 -5.10
C LEU A 318 -15.53 18.06 -5.44
N GLN A 319 -15.27 19.33 -5.78
CA GLN A 319 -16.31 20.22 -6.34
C GLN A 319 -16.80 19.74 -7.71
N ILE A 320 -15.99 18.98 -8.43
CA ILE A 320 -16.31 18.45 -9.76
C ILE A 320 -16.67 16.97 -9.69
N TYR A 321 -15.93 16.20 -8.89
CA TYR A 321 -16.20 14.77 -8.71
C TYR A 321 -17.43 14.61 -7.81
N SER A 322 -18.57 14.31 -8.41
CA SER A 322 -19.76 13.89 -7.66
C SER A 322 -19.86 12.37 -7.59
N ARG A 323 -20.52 11.88 -6.54
CA ARG A 323 -20.75 10.44 -6.36
C ARG A 323 -21.60 9.86 -7.49
N GLU A 324 -22.51 10.67 -8.07
CA GLU A 324 -23.44 10.26 -9.12
C GLU A 324 -22.79 10.21 -10.50
N GLU A 325 -21.96 11.22 -10.83
CA GLU A 325 -21.39 11.34 -12.18
C GLU A 325 -20.02 10.68 -12.31
N PHE A 326 -19.20 10.75 -11.26
CA PHE A 326 -17.83 10.24 -11.24
C PHE A 326 -17.53 9.44 -9.97
N PRO A 327 -18.29 8.38 -9.66
CA PRO A 327 -18.23 7.70 -8.36
C PRO A 327 -16.82 7.25 -7.99
N ARG A 328 -16.08 6.64 -8.91
CA ARG A 328 -14.72 6.14 -8.61
C ARG A 328 -13.73 7.28 -8.34
N LEU A 329 -13.78 8.37 -9.12
CA LEU A 329 -12.90 9.52 -8.91
C LEU A 329 -13.23 10.25 -7.60
N TYR A 330 -14.53 10.35 -7.27
CA TYR A 330 -15.00 10.85 -5.99
C TYR A 330 -14.41 10.04 -4.82
N ALA A 331 -14.55 8.72 -4.87
CA ALA A 331 -14.07 7.83 -3.83
C ALA A 331 -12.54 7.87 -3.69
N THR A 332 -11.80 7.91 -4.80
CA THR A 332 -10.33 8.07 -4.78
C THR A 332 -9.93 9.39 -4.10
N ALA A 333 -10.59 10.51 -4.43
CA ALA A 333 -10.28 11.79 -3.82
C ALA A 333 -10.64 11.83 -2.31
N GLN A 334 -11.72 11.16 -1.90
CA GLN A 334 -12.08 10.99 -0.49
C GLN A 334 -11.04 10.16 0.26
N ASN A 335 -10.57 9.03 -0.31
CA ASN A 335 -9.52 8.23 0.32
C ASN A 335 -8.20 9.00 0.45
N ASN A 336 -7.82 9.75 -0.59
CA ASN A 336 -6.64 10.63 -0.52
C ASN A 336 -6.78 11.69 0.58
N LEU A 337 -7.99 12.25 0.75
CA LEU A 337 -8.27 13.20 1.82
C LEU A 337 -8.18 12.54 3.20
N ALA A 338 -8.63 11.27 3.34
CA ALA A 338 -8.44 10.50 4.57
C ALA A 338 -6.96 10.39 4.93
N ASN A 339 -6.10 10.08 3.95
CA ASN A 339 -4.66 9.98 4.16
C ASN A 339 -4.03 11.31 4.60
N VAL A 340 -4.49 12.46 4.06
CA VAL A 340 -4.01 13.77 4.56
C VAL A 340 -4.37 13.97 6.02
N TYR A 341 -5.58 13.63 6.44
CA TYR A 341 -5.98 13.76 7.84
C TYR A 341 -5.15 12.83 8.73
N LEU A 342 -4.86 11.60 8.29
CA LEU A 342 -3.99 10.67 9.02
C LEU A 342 -2.56 11.20 9.17
N THR A 343 -2.01 11.79 8.13
CA THR A 343 -0.69 12.43 8.18
C THR A 343 -0.67 13.59 9.18
N GLN A 344 -1.75 14.40 9.29
CA GLN A 344 -1.84 15.50 10.25
C GLN A 344 -1.99 15.06 11.71
N VAL A 345 -2.48 13.85 11.97
CA VAL A 345 -2.66 13.31 13.34
C VAL A 345 -1.41 13.45 14.19
N GLN A 346 -0.24 13.37 13.59
CA GLN A 346 1.06 13.43 14.27
C GLN A 346 1.34 14.79 14.91
N ARG A 347 0.75 15.88 14.40
CA ARG A 347 1.11 17.27 14.75
C ARG A 347 -0.02 18.08 15.36
N GLU A 348 -1.28 17.84 15.00
CA GLU A 348 -2.40 18.64 15.47
C GLU A 348 -3.71 17.84 15.56
N ASP A 349 -4.55 18.15 16.54
CA ASP A 349 -5.91 17.66 16.73
C ASP A 349 -6.08 16.14 16.40
N LYS A 350 -5.35 15.30 17.12
CA LYS A 350 -5.31 13.85 16.86
C LYS A 350 -6.71 13.23 16.71
N VAL A 351 -7.60 13.48 17.68
CA VAL A 351 -8.96 12.93 17.67
C VAL A 351 -9.77 13.47 16.51
N GLY A 352 -9.76 14.80 16.32
CA GLY A 352 -10.52 15.44 15.24
C GLY A 352 -10.06 14.98 13.85
N ASN A 353 -8.77 14.82 13.64
CA ASN A 353 -8.24 14.36 12.36
C ASN A 353 -8.51 12.87 12.12
N CYS A 354 -8.42 12.00 13.13
CA CYS A 354 -8.86 10.61 13.00
C CYS A 354 -10.33 10.51 12.63
N MET A 355 -11.22 11.29 13.27
CA MET A 355 -12.65 11.30 12.94
C MET A 355 -12.94 11.79 11.53
N LYS A 356 -12.18 12.78 11.02
CA LYS A 356 -12.29 13.23 9.62
C LYS A 356 -11.79 12.17 8.65
N ALA A 357 -10.68 11.47 8.98
CA ALA A 357 -10.14 10.37 8.19
C ALA A 357 -11.15 9.22 8.08
N ILE A 358 -11.75 8.81 9.20
CA ILE A 358 -12.80 7.77 9.22
C ILE A 358 -13.95 8.14 8.27
N ARG A 359 -14.50 9.35 8.40
CA ARG A 359 -15.60 9.79 7.53
C ARG A 359 -15.23 9.78 6.05
N ALA A 360 -14.05 10.27 5.72
CA ALA A 360 -13.59 10.30 4.34
C ALA A 360 -13.36 8.89 3.77
N ALA A 361 -12.79 7.97 4.55
CA ALA A 361 -12.62 6.58 4.16
C ALA A 361 -13.97 5.84 4.03
N GLU A 362 -14.94 6.09 4.92
CA GLU A 362 -16.30 5.55 4.80
C GLU A 362 -17.02 6.06 3.55
N GLU A 363 -16.86 7.35 3.20
CA GLU A 363 -17.37 7.89 1.94
C GLU A 363 -16.74 7.18 0.73
N ALA A 364 -15.44 6.91 0.76
CA ALA A 364 -14.77 6.13 -0.29
C ALA A 364 -15.32 4.71 -0.37
N LEU A 365 -15.49 4.02 0.74
CA LEU A 365 -16.05 2.67 0.84
C LEU A 365 -17.53 2.58 0.47
N SER A 366 -18.25 3.71 0.45
CA SER A 366 -19.61 3.76 -0.08
C SER A 366 -19.68 3.51 -1.59
N VAL A 367 -18.53 3.56 -2.27
CA VAL A 367 -18.37 3.37 -3.71
C VAL A 367 -17.47 2.19 -4.02
N PHE A 368 -16.33 2.07 -3.35
CA PHE A 368 -15.42 0.95 -3.54
C PHE A 368 -16.00 -0.33 -2.96
N SER A 369 -15.93 -1.41 -3.72
CA SER A 369 -16.38 -2.72 -3.30
C SER A 369 -15.31 -3.77 -3.55
N LEU A 370 -15.38 -4.87 -2.79
CA LEU A 370 -14.48 -6.01 -2.97
C LEU A 370 -14.61 -6.64 -4.37
N GLU A 371 -15.79 -6.58 -4.99
CA GLU A 371 -16.06 -7.21 -6.29
C GLU A 371 -15.57 -6.35 -7.46
N ASP A 372 -15.78 -5.03 -7.39
CA ASP A 372 -15.53 -4.13 -8.52
C ASP A 372 -14.18 -3.41 -8.45
N SER A 373 -13.67 -3.16 -7.25
CA SER A 373 -12.43 -2.38 -7.03
C SER A 373 -11.66 -2.87 -5.78
N PRO A 374 -11.21 -4.12 -5.75
CA PRO A 374 -10.60 -4.71 -4.55
C PRO A 374 -9.31 -3.98 -4.08
N GLU A 375 -8.52 -3.42 -5.00
CA GLU A 375 -7.33 -2.63 -4.68
C GLU A 375 -7.71 -1.34 -3.93
N ASP A 376 -8.61 -0.54 -4.53
CA ASP A 376 -9.09 0.72 -3.94
C ASP A 376 -9.84 0.46 -2.60
N TYR A 377 -10.59 -0.65 -2.51
CA TYR A 377 -11.26 -1.09 -1.29
C TYR A 377 -10.27 -1.41 -0.18
N ALA A 378 -9.18 -2.14 -0.51
CA ALA A 378 -8.13 -2.47 0.45
C ALA A 378 -7.40 -1.22 0.97
N GLU A 379 -7.14 -0.24 0.11
CA GLU A 379 -6.53 1.03 0.52
C GLU A 379 -7.43 1.81 1.49
N ALA A 380 -8.71 1.95 1.18
CA ALA A 380 -9.65 2.64 2.04
C ALA A 380 -9.87 1.92 3.39
N LYS A 381 -9.86 0.59 3.40
CA LYS A 381 -9.84 -0.19 4.66
C LYS A 381 -8.54 -0.01 5.43
N GLY A 382 -7.42 0.17 4.74
CA GLY A 382 -6.13 0.54 5.37
C GLY A 382 -6.19 1.90 6.07
N SER A 383 -6.81 2.89 5.45
CA SER A 383 -7.02 4.21 6.07
C SER A 383 -7.92 4.14 7.31
N LEU A 384 -8.99 3.32 7.26
CA LEU A 384 -9.84 3.06 8.44
C LEU A 384 -9.09 2.36 9.56
N TRP A 385 -8.35 1.31 9.23
CA TRP A 385 -7.53 0.58 10.18
C TRP A 385 -6.59 1.52 10.94
N LEU A 386 -5.83 2.33 10.22
CA LEU A 386 -4.86 3.25 10.83
C LEU A 386 -5.54 4.32 11.69
N ALA A 387 -6.69 4.84 11.24
CA ALA A 387 -7.46 5.83 11.99
C ALA A 387 -7.98 5.26 13.32
N TYR A 388 -8.58 4.08 13.30
CA TYR A 388 -9.08 3.43 14.50
C TYR A 388 -7.95 2.99 15.43
N LEU A 389 -6.84 2.47 14.89
CA LEU A 389 -5.67 2.11 15.68
C LEU A 389 -5.09 3.32 16.41
N THR A 390 -4.98 4.47 15.74
CA THR A 390 -4.51 5.72 16.33
C THR A 390 -5.48 6.24 17.40
N LEU A 391 -6.80 6.12 17.20
CA LEU A 391 -7.78 6.46 18.23
C LEU A 391 -7.70 5.55 19.44
N ALA A 392 -7.40 4.27 19.24
CA ALA A 392 -7.28 3.31 20.32
C ALA A 392 -6.20 3.70 21.34
N ASP A 393 -5.15 4.40 20.93
CA ASP A 393 -4.12 4.91 21.82
C ASP A 393 -4.58 6.11 22.67
N ILE A 394 -5.68 6.76 22.27
CA ILE A 394 -6.15 8.01 22.91
C ILE A 394 -7.41 7.75 23.75
N GLU A 395 -8.40 7.06 23.17
CA GLU A 395 -9.69 6.84 23.82
C GLU A 395 -10.40 5.56 23.32
N TYR A 396 -11.29 5.02 24.15
CA TYR A 396 -12.10 3.82 23.82
C TYR A 396 -11.27 2.66 23.25
N ARG A 397 -10.15 2.35 23.89
CA ARG A 397 -9.09 1.49 23.37
C ARG A 397 -9.60 0.15 22.84
N ALA A 398 -10.39 -0.59 23.60
CA ALA A 398 -10.89 -1.90 23.18
C ALA A 398 -11.86 -1.82 21.97
N GLU A 399 -12.79 -0.84 21.99
CA GLU A 399 -13.75 -0.64 20.89
C GLU A 399 -13.03 -0.24 19.60
N ASN A 400 -12.14 0.73 19.67
CA ASN A 400 -11.37 1.17 18.49
C ASN A 400 -10.41 0.08 17.98
N CYS A 401 -9.76 -0.71 18.84
CA CYS A 401 -8.98 -1.87 18.43
C CYS A 401 -9.84 -2.94 17.72
N SER A 402 -11.07 -3.17 18.19
CA SER A 402 -11.97 -4.11 17.53
C SER A 402 -12.36 -3.64 16.13
N LEU A 403 -12.67 -2.34 15.96
CA LEU A 403 -12.97 -1.74 14.65
C LEU A 403 -11.73 -1.76 13.72
N ALA A 404 -10.55 -1.50 14.28
CA ALA A 404 -9.29 -1.62 13.54
C ALA A 404 -9.05 -3.05 13.08
N LEU A 405 -9.31 -4.05 13.93
CA LEU A 405 -9.16 -5.46 13.58
C LEU A 405 -10.09 -5.86 12.43
N GLU A 406 -11.37 -5.48 12.49
CA GLU A 406 -12.33 -5.72 11.41
C GLU A 406 -11.88 -5.09 10.09
N ALA A 407 -11.46 -3.82 10.12
CA ALA A 407 -10.96 -3.13 8.93
C ALA A 407 -9.70 -3.82 8.35
N CYS A 408 -8.82 -4.33 9.21
CA CYS A 408 -7.61 -5.05 8.80
C CYS A 408 -7.93 -6.44 8.22
N GLU A 409 -8.89 -7.17 8.78
CA GLU A 409 -9.37 -8.46 8.24
C GLU A 409 -9.96 -8.27 6.82
N ASP A 410 -10.79 -7.25 6.64
CA ASP A 410 -11.37 -6.90 5.34
C ASP A 410 -10.28 -6.52 4.31
N ARG A 411 -9.30 -5.70 4.73
CA ARG A 411 -8.15 -5.33 3.91
C ARG A 411 -7.36 -6.57 3.47
N LEU A 412 -7.04 -7.46 4.40
CA LEU A 412 -6.31 -8.70 4.10
C LEU A 412 -7.10 -9.61 3.15
N HIS A 413 -8.41 -9.73 3.36
CA HIS A 413 -9.28 -10.50 2.47
C HIS A 413 -9.25 -9.93 1.05
N SER A 414 -9.36 -8.61 0.89
CA SER A 414 -9.26 -7.94 -0.40
C SER A 414 -7.90 -8.16 -1.06
N CYS A 415 -6.81 -8.05 -0.31
CA CYS A 415 -5.45 -8.33 -0.81
C CYS A 415 -5.30 -9.76 -1.36
N ARG A 416 -5.95 -10.75 -0.75
CA ARG A 416 -5.97 -12.12 -1.25
C ARG A 416 -6.79 -12.27 -2.53
N VAL A 417 -7.95 -11.62 -2.62
CA VAL A 417 -8.82 -11.64 -3.81
C VAL A 417 -8.13 -10.99 -5.01
N TRP A 418 -7.48 -9.86 -4.80
CA TRP A 418 -6.76 -9.12 -5.84
C TRP A 418 -5.43 -9.77 -6.24
N ALA A 419 -4.95 -10.75 -5.46
CA ALA A 419 -3.63 -11.38 -5.65
C ALA A 419 -2.50 -10.32 -5.73
N VAL A 420 -2.48 -9.41 -4.74
CA VAL A 420 -1.43 -8.40 -4.59
C VAL A 420 -0.03 -9.01 -4.54
N GLN A 421 1.00 -8.18 -4.69
CA GLN A 421 2.37 -8.64 -4.56
C GLN A 421 2.60 -9.30 -3.18
N PRO A 422 3.36 -10.41 -3.12
CA PRO A 422 3.55 -11.15 -1.88
C PRO A 422 4.01 -10.29 -0.70
N LEU A 423 4.89 -9.32 -0.93
CA LEU A 423 5.38 -8.42 0.13
C LEU A 423 4.27 -7.55 0.73
N GLN A 424 3.35 -7.06 -0.10
CA GLN A 424 2.20 -6.28 0.35
C GLN A 424 1.22 -7.15 1.16
N LEU A 425 1.00 -8.40 0.74
CA LEU A 425 0.20 -9.36 1.51
C LEU A 425 0.83 -9.62 2.88
N ALA A 426 2.15 -9.82 2.93
CA ALA A 426 2.87 -10.06 4.17
C ALA A 426 2.81 -8.84 5.12
N SER A 427 2.88 -7.62 4.60
CA SER A 427 2.66 -6.40 5.38
C SER A 427 1.26 -6.36 6.00
N CYS A 428 0.20 -6.64 5.22
CA CYS A 428 -1.17 -6.72 5.76
C CYS A 428 -1.32 -7.80 6.84
N CYS A 429 -0.62 -8.92 6.70
CA CYS A 429 -0.60 -9.97 7.72
C CYS A 429 0.11 -9.50 9.01
N LYS A 430 1.20 -8.72 8.93
CA LYS A 430 1.85 -8.11 10.09
C LYS A 430 0.91 -7.14 10.81
N ASP A 431 0.23 -6.26 10.07
CA ASP A 431 -0.73 -5.30 10.61
C ASP A 431 -1.87 -6.00 11.37
N LEU A 432 -2.39 -7.09 10.80
CA LEU A 432 -3.41 -7.92 11.45
C LEU A 432 -2.88 -8.58 12.74
N ALA A 433 -1.68 -9.15 12.69
CA ALA A 433 -1.07 -9.79 13.85
C ALA A 433 -0.87 -8.78 14.99
N MET A 434 -0.35 -7.60 14.70
CA MET A 434 -0.14 -6.51 15.66
C MET A 434 -1.47 -6.08 16.31
N THR A 435 -2.48 -5.81 15.49
CA THR A 435 -3.80 -5.34 15.97
C THR A 435 -4.49 -6.40 16.84
N ALA A 436 -4.41 -7.67 16.46
CA ALA A 436 -4.98 -8.78 17.21
C ALA A 436 -4.25 -8.99 18.56
N ILE A 437 -2.93 -8.80 18.63
CA ILE A 437 -2.17 -8.81 19.89
C ILE A 437 -2.64 -7.66 20.78
N MET A 438 -2.73 -6.44 20.26
CA MET A 438 -3.20 -5.28 21.03
C MET A 438 -4.60 -5.49 21.61
N LEU A 439 -5.51 -6.08 20.84
CA LEU A 439 -6.85 -6.41 21.34
C LEU A 439 -6.81 -7.50 22.42
N SER A 440 -6.01 -8.54 22.21
CA SER A 440 -5.88 -9.65 23.16
C SER A 440 -5.43 -9.21 24.57
N ASP A 441 -4.65 -8.15 24.66
CA ASP A 441 -4.18 -7.60 25.95
C ASP A 441 -5.30 -6.88 26.74
N MET A 442 -6.41 -6.55 26.08
CA MET A 442 -7.55 -5.89 26.70
C MET A 442 -8.71 -6.83 26.99
N GLU A 443 -8.67 -8.05 26.46
CA GLU A 443 -9.73 -9.03 26.63
C GLU A 443 -9.79 -9.55 28.07
N ILE A 444 -10.99 -9.50 28.66
CA ILE A 444 -11.27 -10.03 30.00
C ILE A 444 -11.53 -11.53 29.96
N SER A 445 -12.08 -12.03 28.85
CA SER A 445 -12.39 -13.45 28.63
C SER A 445 -11.14 -14.19 28.13
N ALA A 446 -10.77 -15.26 28.83
CA ALA A 446 -9.66 -16.13 28.39
C ALA A 446 -9.90 -16.75 27.02
N GLU A 447 -11.17 -17.04 26.67
CA GLU A 447 -11.55 -17.59 25.38
C GLU A 447 -11.35 -16.56 24.26
N ALA A 448 -11.80 -15.31 24.45
CA ALA A 448 -11.62 -14.22 23.48
C ALA A 448 -10.13 -13.91 23.28
N LYS A 449 -9.38 -13.76 24.39
CA LYS A 449 -7.93 -13.57 24.35
C LYS A 449 -7.24 -14.69 23.55
N ALA A 450 -7.60 -15.95 23.79
CA ALA A 450 -7.03 -17.07 23.06
C ALA A 450 -7.39 -17.05 21.56
N GLU A 451 -8.57 -16.59 21.19
CA GLU A 451 -8.99 -16.45 19.79
C GLU A 451 -8.16 -15.40 19.08
N ASP A 452 -8.02 -14.20 19.65
CA ASP A 452 -7.24 -13.12 19.07
C ASP A 452 -5.75 -13.47 18.96
N CYS A 453 -5.19 -14.11 19.99
CA CYS A 453 -3.82 -14.64 19.92
C CYS A 453 -3.64 -15.66 18.77
N LYS A 454 -4.62 -16.55 18.53
CA LYS A 454 -4.57 -17.52 17.42
C LYS A 454 -4.67 -16.83 16.06
N LYS A 455 -5.49 -15.77 15.92
CA LYS A 455 -5.54 -14.93 14.72
C LYS A 455 -4.17 -14.30 14.48
N ALA A 456 -3.56 -13.70 15.50
CA ALA A 456 -2.23 -13.09 15.43
C ALA A 456 -1.16 -14.11 15.00
N ILE A 457 -1.14 -15.29 15.62
CA ILE A 457 -0.22 -16.37 15.25
C ILE A 457 -0.39 -16.78 13.79
N SER A 458 -1.63 -16.99 13.35
CA SER A 458 -1.92 -17.38 11.97
C SER A 458 -1.42 -16.34 10.97
N ALA A 459 -1.68 -15.06 11.24
CA ALA A 459 -1.25 -13.95 10.39
C ALA A 459 0.28 -13.80 10.37
N ALA A 460 0.93 -13.84 11.52
CA ALA A 460 2.39 -13.78 11.60
C ALA A 460 3.08 -14.95 10.88
N LEU A 461 2.53 -16.17 10.99
CA LEU A 461 3.05 -17.33 10.27
C LEU A 461 2.84 -17.21 8.74
N GLU A 462 1.75 -16.60 8.27
CA GLU A 462 1.53 -16.34 6.86
C GLU A 462 2.54 -15.30 6.34
N ALA A 463 2.80 -14.23 7.10
CA ALA A 463 3.85 -13.26 6.75
C ALA A 463 5.24 -13.93 6.64
N LEU A 464 5.56 -14.84 7.56
CA LEU A 464 6.83 -15.58 7.57
C LEU A 464 6.97 -16.62 6.44
N GLN A 465 5.90 -16.96 5.71
CA GLN A 465 6.02 -17.75 4.47
C GLN A 465 6.59 -16.88 3.32
N ILE A 466 6.49 -15.58 3.42
CA ILE A 466 6.90 -14.63 2.40
C ILE A 466 8.21 -13.96 2.79
N TYR A 467 8.30 -13.43 3.99
CA TYR A 467 9.53 -12.84 4.53
C TYR A 467 10.55 -13.92 4.87
N SER A 468 11.78 -13.69 4.51
CA SER A 468 12.88 -14.58 4.84
C SER A 468 14.09 -13.81 5.40
N ALA A 469 14.86 -14.47 6.25
CA ALA A 469 16.09 -13.92 6.82
C ALA A 469 17.15 -13.47 5.78
N GLN A 470 16.99 -13.89 4.52
CA GLN A 470 17.92 -13.58 3.42
C GLN A 470 17.43 -12.43 2.54
N ASN A 471 16.11 -12.33 2.32
CA ASN A 471 15.56 -11.36 1.39
C ASN A 471 15.05 -10.10 2.09
N GLN A 472 14.34 -10.27 3.21
CA GLN A 472 13.77 -9.19 4.03
C GLN A 472 14.09 -9.50 5.51
N PRO A 473 15.36 -9.31 5.95
CA PRO A 473 15.78 -9.71 7.29
C PRO A 473 15.07 -8.92 8.40
N GLU A 474 14.85 -7.64 8.21
CA GLU A 474 14.19 -6.76 9.17
C GLU A 474 12.72 -7.17 9.38
N GLU A 475 11.94 -7.25 8.31
CA GLU A 475 10.53 -7.64 8.34
C GLU A 475 10.34 -9.07 8.83
N TYR A 476 11.31 -9.95 8.52
CA TYR A 476 11.32 -11.30 9.06
C TYR A 476 11.48 -11.29 10.59
N ALA A 477 12.41 -10.47 11.11
CA ALA A 477 12.64 -10.38 12.54
C ALA A 477 11.46 -9.75 13.27
N GLU A 478 10.85 -8.70 12.71
CA GLU A 478 9.62 -8.10 13.25
C GLU A 478 8.46 -9.11 13.30
N ALA A 479 8.22 -9.86 12.22
CA ALA A 479 7.20 -10.92 12.22
C ALA A 479 7.47 -12.00 13.25
N GLN A 480 8.74 -12.32 13.54
CA GLN A 480 9.12 -13.24 14.62
C GLN A 480 8.85 -12.64 16.01
N ILE A 481 9.02 -11.33 16.20
CA ILE A 481 8.67 -10.64 17.46
C ILE A 481 7.14 -10.62 17.65
N LEU A 482 6.37 -10.36 16.60
CA LEU A 482 4.90 -10.49 16.68
C LEU A 482 4.47 -11.92 17.04
N LEU A 483 5.13 -12.91 16.46
CA LEU A 483 4.88 -14.31 16.79
C LEU A 483 5.25 -14.62 18.25
N TRP A 484 6.36 -14.08 18.75
CA TRP A 484 6.73 -14.16 20.16
C TRP A 484 5.66 -13.55 21.05
N ALA A 485 5.19 -12.34 20.75
CA ALA A 485 4.18 -11.64 21.56
C ALA A 485 2.86 -12.44 21.61
N ALA A 486 2.40 -12.91 20.45
CA ALA A 486 1.18 -13.69 20.35
C ALA A 486 1.26 -15.04 21.11
N TYR A 487 2.38 -15.75 21.05
CA TYR A 487 2.57 -16.97 21.84
C TYR A 487 2.73 -16.67 23.33
N SER A 488 3.36 -15.58 23.70
CA SER A 488 3.51 -15.16 25.10
C SER A 488 2.15 -14.82 25.71
N ALA A 489 1.31 -14.07 25.00
CA ALA A 489 -0.06 -13.75 25.42
C ALA A 489 -0.94 -15.00 25.49
N LEU A 490 -0.83 -15.92 24.52
CA LEU A 490 -1.58 -17.18 24.53
C LEU A 490 -1.15 -18.09 25.69
N ALA A 491 0.13 -18.06 26.07
CA ALA A 491 0.65 -18.85 27.19
C ALA A 491 0.03 -18.47 28.54
N GLU A 492 -0.52 -17.27 28.68
CA GLU A 492 -1.21 -16.84 29.90
C GLU A 492 -2.57 -17.53 30.09
N VAL A 493 -3.21 -17.99 29.03
CA VAL A 493 -4.57 -18.53 29.06
C VAL A 493 -4.68 -19.97 28.57
N GLN A 494 -3.75 -20.46 27.74
CA GLN A 494 -3.80 -21.79 27.16
C GLN A 494 -2.41 -22.38 26.94
N ASP A 495 -2.25 -23.70 27.23
CA ASP A 495 -1.06 -24.50 26.90
C ASP A 495 0.28 -23.80 27.20
N CYS A 496 0.37 -23.25 28.39
CA CYS A 496 1.42 -22.32 28.82
C CYS A 496 2.85 -22.82 28.47
N ARG A 497 3.18 -24.07 28.79
CA ARG A 497 4.51 -24.64 28.51
C ARG A 497 4.83 -24.65 27.02
N GLU A 498 3.93 -25.16 26.19
CA GLU A 498 4.16 -25.27 24.75
C GLU A 498 4.27 -23.90 24.08
N ASN A 499 3.40 -22.98 24.45
CA ASN A 499 3.42 -21.62 23.92
C ASN A 499 4.64 -20.84 24.37
N CYS A 500 5.12 -20.99 25.60
CA CYS A 500 6.40 -20.41 26.05
C CYS A 500 7.58 -20.92 25.21
N LEU A 501 7.63 -22.21 24.92
CA LEU A 501 8.71 -22.78 24.08
C LEU A 501 8.67 -22.24 22.65
N ARG A 502 7.48 -22.08 22.08
CA ARG A 502 7.31 -21.45 20.76
C ARG A 502 7.70 -19.97 20.77
N ALA A 503 7.33 -19.23 21.83
CA ALA A 503 7.74 -17.84 22.01
C ALA A 503 9.28 -17.70 22.07
N ILE A 504 9.94 -18.57 22.84
CA ILE A 504 11.41 -18.61 22.92
C ILE A 504 12.03 -18.85 21.55
N GLN A 505 11.51 -19.80 20.75
CA GLN A 505 12.02 -20.08 19.42
C GLN A 505 11.89 -18.89 18.48
N ALA A 506 10.73 -18.21 18.48
CA ALA A 506 10.49 -17.02 17.66
C ALA A 506 11.45 -15.88 18.06
N CYS A 507 11.57 -15.62 19.36
CA CYS A 507 12.47 -14.59 19.87
C CYS A 507 13.94 -14.87 19.50
N GLN A 508 14.40 -16.11 19.62
CA GLN A 508 15.76 -16.51 19.21
C GLN A 508 15.99 -16.34 17.70
N ALA A 509 14.96 -16.53 16.87
CA ALA A 509 15.07 -16.28 15.43
C ALA A 509 15.25 -14.80 15.14
N ALA A 510 14.49 -13.91 15.81
CA ALA A 510 14.64 -12.46 15.69
C ALA A 510 16.02 -11.98 16.15
N ILE A 511 16.49 -12.44 17.33
CA ILE A 511 17.81 -12.08 17.90
C ILE A 511 18.95 -12.31 16.91
N ARG A 512 18.96 -13.43 16.19
CA ARG A 512 20.00 -13.76 15.20
C ARG A 512 20.10 -12.76 14.05
N ILE A 513 18.99 -12.10 13.74
CA ILE A 513 18.92 -11.09 12.69
C ILE A 513 19.30 -9.73 13.26
N TYR A 514 18.65 -9.31 14.35
CA TYR A 514 18.86 -8.00 14.98
C TYR A 514 20.30 -7.80 15.48
N GLU A 515 21.00 -8.87 15.89
CA GLU A 515 22.42 -8.81 16.23
C GLU A 515 23.29 -8.16 15.15
N ARG A 516 22.84 -8.20 13.89
CA ARG A 516 23.60 -7.70 12.73
C ARG A 516 23.09 -6.37 12.19
N ILE A 517 21.80 -6.06 12.40
CA ILE A 517 21.16 -4.93 11.73
C ILE A 517 20.78 -3.81 12.70
N SER A 518 20.42 -4.13 13.96
CA SER A 518 19.95 -3.12 14.90
C SER A 518 20.26 -3.50 16.35
N PRO A 519 21.15 -2.75 17.00
CA PRO A 519 21.49 -2.97 18.41
C PRO A 519 20.32 -2.76 19.39
N ALA A 520 19.42 -1.82 19.11
CA ALA A 520 18.29 -1.52 19.99
C ALA A 520 17.27 -2.66 19.99
N GLU A 521 16.78 -3.07 18.81
CA GLU A 521 15.86 -4.19 18.67
C GLU A 521 16.47 -5.51 19.12
N HIS A 522 17.81 -5.68 18.98
CA HIS A 522 18.51 -6.81 19.55
C HIS A 522 18.39 -6.84 21.08
N ALA A 523 18.55 -5.69 21.74
CA ALA A 523 18.43 -5.61 23.20
C ALA A 523 16.99 -5.84 23.68
N ASP A 524 16.00 -5.33 22.95
CA ASP A 524 14.58 -5.60 23.23
C ASP A 524 14.25 -7.08 23.04
N ALA A 525 14.71 -7.69 21.98
CA ALA A 525 14.52 -9.12 21.76
C ALA A 525 15.18 -9.97 22.86
N LEU A 526 16.34 -9.56 23.38
CA LEU A 526 16.98 -10.21 24.52
C LEU A 526 16.16 -10.04 25.82
N LYS A 527 15.57 -8.87 26.05
CA LYS A 527 14.64 -8.62 27.16
C LYS A 527 13.43 -9.55 27.08
N ASN A 528 12.83 -9.66 25.89
CA ASN A 528 11.69 -10.54 25.60
C ASN A 528 12.04 -12.02 25.81
N LEU A 529 13.23 -12.43 25.41
CA LEU A 529 13.74 -13.79 25.66
C LEU A 529 13.86 -14.07 27.15
N GLY A 530 14.38 -13.11 27.91
CA GLY A 530 14.49 -13.21 29.37
C GLY A 530 13.12 -13.39 30.03
N TYR A 531 12.12 -12.59 29.61
CA TYR A 531 10.73 -12.74 30.06
C TYR A 531 10.18 -14.15 29.81
N SER A 532 10.37 -14.68 28.60
CA SER A 532 9.87 -16.01 28.23
C SER A 532 10.53 -17.13 29.08
N PHE A 533 11.83 -17.01 29.37
CA PHE A 533 12.51 -17.98 30.24
C PHE A 533 12.02 -17.88 31.68
N ILE A 534 11.73 -16.70 32.21
CA ILE A 534 11.14 -16.56 33.56
C ILE A 534 9.75 -17.19 33.61
N THR A 535 8.93 -17.01 32.58
CA THR A 535 7.62 -17.64 32.49
C THR A 535 7.75 -19.17 32.46
N LEU A 536 8.69 -19.72 31.71
CA LEU A 536 8.95 -21.16 31.65
C LEU A 536 9.50 -21.70 32.98
N ALA A 537 10.32 -20.92 33.70
CA ALA A 537 10.89 -21.30 35.00
C ALA A 537 9.84 -21.51 36.11
N GLU A 538 8.63 -20.97 35.94
CA GLU A 538 7.52 -21.24 36.84
C GLU A 538 6.97 -22.66 36.71
N MET A 539 7.24 -23.33 35.61
CA MET A 539 6.69 -24.64 35.28
C MET A 539 7.72 -25.76 35.28
N GLU A 540 8.92 -25.52 34.77
CA GLU A 540 9.93 -26.57 34.65
C GLU A 540 11.36 -25.97 34.74
N ASP A 541 12.30 -26.79 35.19
CA ASP A 541 13.74 -26.49 35.19
C ASP A 541 14.09 -25.07 35.71
N ARG A 542 13.46 -24.71 36.83
CA ARG A 542 13.49 -23.32 37.38
C ARG A 542 14.89 -22.75 37.43
N ALA A 543 15.87 -23.48 37.97
CA ALA A 543 17.23 -22.97 38.09
C ALA A 543 17.86 -22.67 36.73
N GLU A 544 17.76 -23.60 35.80
CA GLU A 544 18.32 -23.46 34.44
C GLU A 544 17.65 -22.33 33.65
N ASN A 545 16.31 -22.25 33.69
CA ASN A 545 15.58 -21.22 32.98
C ASN A 545 15.79 -19.82 33.60
N CYS A 546 15.88 -19.71 34.93
CA CYS A 546 16.25 -18.45 35.55
C CYS A 546 17.69 -18.01 35.20
N GLN A 547 18.64 -18.92 35.08
CA GLN A 547 19.99 -18.58 34.65
C GLN A 547 20.01 -18.09 33.18
N LYS A 548 19.28 -18.74 32.28
CA LYS A 548 19.12 -18.27 30.88
C LYS A 548 18.48 -16.89 30.80
N ALA A 549 17.48 -16.62 31.62
CA ALA A 549 16.86 -15.29 31.71
C ALA A 549 17.85 -14.22 32.19
N ILE A 550 18.61 -14.53 33.27
CA ILE A 550 19.64 -13.62 33.80
C ILE A 550 20.67 -13.31 32.71
N GLU A 551 21.16 -14.33 31.99
CA GLU A 551 22.11 -14.13 30.89
C GLU A 551 21.54 -13.23 29.79
N ALA A 552 20.29 -13.42 29.42
CA ALA A 552 19.63 -12.60 28.41
C ALA A 552 19.52 -11.13 28.87
N TYR A 553 19.08 -10.89 30.09
CA TYR A 553 18.98 -9.53 30.65
C TYR A 553 20.37 -8.86 30.83
N GLU A 554 21.39 -9.61 31.25
CA GLU A 554 22.75 -9.07 31.35
C GLU A 554 23.33 -8.69 29.97
N ARG A 555 23.00 -9.42 28.94
CA ARG A 555 23.35 -9.08 27.56
C ARG A 555 22.60 -7.83 27.08
N ALA A 556 21.30 -7.71 27.36
CA ALA A 556 20.51 -6.53 27.00
C ALA A 556 21.06 -5.27 27.67
N LEU A 557 21.50 -5.36 28.93
CA LEU A 557 22.13 -4.25 29.68
C LEU A 557 23.49 -3.79 29.11
N GLN A 558 24.09 -4.51 28.18
CA GLN A 558 25.29 -4.06 27.47
C GLN A 558 24.97 -3.02 26.41
N TYR A 559 23.75 -3.03 25.88
CA TYR A 559 23.25 -2.08 24.88
C TYR A 559 22.55 -0.89 25.52
N TYR A 560 21.60 -1.17 26.41
CA TYR A 560 20.90 -0.13 27.17
C TYR A 560 21.73 0.27 28.39
N THR A 561 22.41 1.39 28.27
CA THR A 561 23.24 1.93 29.36
C THR A 561 22.50 3.03 30.11
N LEU A 562 23.00 3.35 31.33
CA LEU A 562 22.45 4.45 32.09
C LEU A 562 22.58 5.82 31.38
N GLU A 563 23.53 5.95 30.46
CA GLU A 563 23.80 7.19 29.75
C GLU A 563 22.94 7.32 28.48
N THR A 564 22.71 6.21 27.78
CA THR A 564 22.00 6.22 26.51
C THR A 564 20.48 5.97 26.61
N ALA A 565 20.07 5.10 27.53
CA ALA A 565 18.69 4.66 27.69
C ALA A 565 18.36 4.34 29.16
N PRO A 566 18.28 5.38 30.04
CA PRO A 566 18.14 5.16 31.46
C PRO A 566 16.86 4.46 31.90
N LEU A 567 15.74 4.65 31.19
CA LEU A 567 14.46 4.03 31.55
C LEU A 567 14.43 2.55 31.18
N GLU A 568 14.87 2.21 29.98
CA GLU A 568 15.03 0.83 29.50
C GLU A 568 16.03 0.06 30.39
N HIS A 569 17.12 0.73 30.74
CA HIS A 569 18.09 0.18 31.70
C HIS A 569 17.46 -0.14 33.06
N ALA A 570 16.60 0.75 33.59
CA ALA A 570 15.92 0.53 34.85
C ALA A 570 14.86 -0.60 34.75
N GLU A 571 14.16 -0.71 33.62
CA GLU A 571 13.20 -1.78 33.39
C GLU A 571 13.90 -3.14 33.39
N ILE A 572 14.95 -3.30 32.62
CA ILE A 572 15.73 -4.55 32.59
C ILE A 572 16.33 -4.89 33.94
N LEU A 573 16.80 -3.90 34.72
CA LEU A 573 17.28 -4.13 36.08
C LEU A 573 16.18 -4.64 37.00
N LYS A 574 14.95 -4.18 36.84
CA LYS A 574 13.76 -4.66 37.58
C LYS A 574 13.51 -6.14 37.29
N ASP A 575 13.52 -6.50 35.99
CA ASP A 575 13.28 -7.87 35.53
C ASP A 575 14.44 -8.81 35.93
N LEU A 576 15.66 -8.36 35.80
CA LEU A 576 16.86 -9.06 36.30
C LEU A 576 16.78 -9.32 37.82
N ALA A 577 16.29 -8.35 38.58
CA ALA A 577 16.09 -8.52 39.99
C ALA A 577 15.03 -9.58 40.31
N PHE A 578 13.93 -9.59 39.55
CA PHE A 578 12.90 -10.60 39.66
C PHE A 578 13.43 -12.00 39.34
N ALA A 579 14.23 -12.15 38.27
CA ALA A 579 14.87 -13.39 37.91
C ALA A 579 15.76 -13.94 39.04
N HIS A 580 16.56 -13.08 39.71
CA HIS A 580 17.34 -13.48 40.86
C HIS A 580 16.49 -13.86 42.07
N VAL A 581 15.35 -13.21 42.30
CA VAL A 581 14.41 -13.61 43.36
C VAL A 581 13.84 -15.00 43.06
N THR A 582 13.45 -15.27 41.86
CA THR A 582 12.88 -16.56 41.42
C THR A 582 13.93 -17.69 41.56
N LEU A 583 15.16 -17.43 41.15
CA LEU A 583 16.29 -18.35 41.27
C LEU A 583 16.61 -18.67 42.76
N SER A 584 16.39 -17.74 43.69
CA SER A 584 16.68 -17.91 45.13
C SER A 584 15.88 -19.06 45.78
N ALA A 585 14.88 -19.62 45.10
CA ALA A 585 14.15 -20.79 45.55
C ALA A 585 14.94 -22.09 45.41
N GLU A 586 15.87 -22.15 44.47
CA GLU A 586 16.62 -23.35 44.09
C GLU A 586 18.11 -23.25 44.37
N GLU A 587 18.70 -22.07 44.32
CA GLU A 587 20.16 -21.83 44.51
C GLU A 587 20.48 -20.99 45.74
N ASP A 588 21.75 -20.58 45.92
CA ASP A 588 22.24 -19.79 47.04
C ASP A 588 21.38 -18.56 47.34
N LYS A 589 20.45 -18.73 48.28
CA LYS A 589 19.46 -17.71 48.66
C LYS A 589 20.10 -16.37 49.02
N GLU A 590 21.21 -16.41 49.71
CA GLU A 590 21.86 -15.18 50.21
C GLU A 590 22.46 -14.36 49.09
N GLU A 591 23.12 -14.98 48.14
CA GLU A 591 23.74 -14.33 46.99
C GLU A 591 22.70 -13.82 46.02
N CYS A 592 21.68 -14.64 45.69
CA CYS A 592 20.59 -14.24 44.83
C CYS A 592 19.82 -13.04 45.36
N TYR A 593 19.44 -13.02 46.64
CA TYR A 593 18.78 -11.86 47.24
C TYR A 593 19.66 -10.60 47.29
N LYS A 594 20.97 -10.74 47.48
CA LYS A 594 21.90 -9.58 47.43
C LYS A 594 21.94 -8.97 46.04
N LYS A 595 22.01 -9.81 44.99
CA LYS A 595 21.98 -9.35 43.58
C LYS A 595 20.64 -8.70 43.23
N ALA A 596 19.53 -9.31 43.61
CA ALA A 596 18.20 -8.76 43.40
C ALA A 596 18.03 -7.37 44.09
N LEU A 597 18.39 -7.27 45.33
CA LEU A 597 18.32 -5.99 46.09
C LEU A 597 19.20 -4.89 45.47
N LYS A 598 20.38 -5.27 44.94
CA LYS A 598 21.26 -4.32 44.25
C LYS A 598 20.62 -3.80 42.97
N ALA A 599 20.02 -4.68 42.17
CA ALA A 599 19.37 -4.32 40.93
C ALA A 599 18.10 -3.48 41.16
N TYR A 600 17.18 -3.90 42.04
CA TYR A 600 16.02 -3.08 42.41
C TYR A 600 16.38 -1.69 42.96
N LYS A 601 17.46 -1.60 43.78
CA LYS A 601 17.92 -0.31 44.29
C LYS A 601 18.41 0.63 43.19
N LYS A 602 19.09 0.08 42.18
CA LYS A 602 19.53 0.88 41.02
C LYS A 602 18.32 1.35 40.22
N ALA A 603 17.39 0.45 39.85
CA ALA A 603 16.17 0.77 39.11
C ALA A 603 15.32 1.84 39.85
N PHE A 604 15.10 1.67 41.17
CA PHE A 604 14.40 2.64 41.99
C PHE A 604 15.03 4.05 41.92
N LYS A 605 16.36 4.14 42.04
CA LYS A 605 17.04 5.42 41.95
C LYS A 605 16.85 6.10 40.59
N ILE A 606 16.90 5.35 39.52
CA ILE A 606 16.71 5.89 38.15
C ILE A 606 15.30 6.44 37.98
N TYR A 607 14.29 5.65 38.32
CA TYR A 607 12.87 6.08 38.22
C TYR A 607 12.59 7.28 39.12
N GLN A 608 13.14 7.31 40.33
CA GLN A 608 12.99 8.46 41.25
C GLN A 608 13.62 9.72 40.65
N THR A 609 14.85 9.63 40.14
CA THR A 609 15.55 10.79 39.56
C THR A 609 14.77 11.30 38.36
N LYS A 610 14.27 10.40 37.50
CA LYS A 610 13.50 10.79 36.31
C LYS A 610 12.15 11.40 36.67
N SER A 611 11.46 10.87 37.68
CA SER A 611 10.22 11.49 38.19
C SER A 611 10.46 12.92 38.67
N GLU A 612 11.54 13.16 39.43
CA GLU A 612 11.89 14.50 39.91
C GLU A 612 12.28 15.49 38.80
N GLU A 613 12.86 14.99 37.70
CA GLU A 613 13.18 15.78 36.50
C GLU A 613 11.89 16.20 35.77
N LEU A 614 11.01 15.23 35.49
CA LEU A 614 9.72 15.45 34.79
C LEU A 614 8.79 16.35 35.63
N GLU A 615 8.77 16.22 36.95
CA GLU A 615 8.00 17.12 37.82
C GLU A 615 8.45 18.59 37.71
N LYS A 616 9.76 18.85 37.62
CA LYS A 616 10.28 20.21 37.43
C LYS A 616 9.89 20.81 36.06
N GLN A 617 9.66 19.95 35.08
CA GLN A 617 9.23 20.34 33.74
C GLN A 617 7.69 20.45 33.61
N GLY A 618 6.95 20.01 34.66
CA GLY A 618 5.47 19.96 34.61
C GLY A 618 4.92 18.84 33.73
N ASP A 619 5.75 17.82 33.44
CA ASP A 619 5.37 16.71 32.58
C ASP A 619 4.50 15.69 33.31
N PRO A 620 3.33 15.29 32.80
CA PRO A 620 2.44 14.30 33.40
C PRO A 620 3.09 12.91 33.56
N GLY A 621 4.08 12.54 32.75
CA GLY A 621 4.87 11.31 32.88
C GLY A 621 5.60 11.15 34.22
N ALA A 622 5.76 12.23 34.99
CA ALA A 622 6.31 12.19 36.34
C ALA A 622 5.55 11.22 37.26
N ASN A 623 4.22 11.14 37.12
CA ASN A 623 3.40 10.25 37.94
C ASN A 623 3.65 8.77 37.66
N GLU A 624 3.83 8.43 36.40
CA GLU A 624 4.16 7.07 35.95
C GLU A 624 5.51 6.63 36.51
N MET A 625 6.53 7.48 36.37
CA MET A 625 7.88 7.21 36.92
C MET A 625 7.85 7.04 38.43
N ARG A 626 7.04 7.84 39.14
CA ARG A 626 6.83 7.68 40.58
C ARG A 626 6.22 6.32 40.92
N GLU A 627 5.21 5.89 40.17
CA GLU A 627 4.58 4.58 40.37
C GLU A 627 5.59 3.43 40.14
N GLN A 628 6.41 3.49 39.08
CA GLN A 628 7.45 2.50 38.83
C GLN A 628 8.50 2.48 39.97
N ALA A 629 8.90 3.66 40.50
CA ALA A 629 9.76 3.73 41.66
C ALA A 629 9.13 3.07 42.91
N GLU A 630 7.83 3.30 43.15
CA GLU A 630 7.12 2.68 44.26
C GLU A 630 7.00 1.15 44.09
N LYS A 631 6.77 0.65 42.85
CA LYS A 631 6.80 -0.79 42.56
C LYS A 631 8.16 -1.40 42.91
N CYS A 632 9.25 -0.78 42.49
CA CYS A 632 10.60 -1.22 42.84
C CYS A 632 10.82 -1.19 44.37
N HIS A 633 10.34 -0.15 45.09
CA HIS A 633 10.46 -0.06 46.51
C HIS A 633 9.69 -1.17 47.26
N ARG A 634 8.46 -1.46 46.86
CA ARG A 634 7.64 -2.57 47.38
C ARG A 634 8.33 -3.92 47.16
N SER A 635 8.89 -4.16 45.98
CA SER A 635 9.62 -5.38 45.64
C SER A 635 10.90 -5.52 46.52
N MET A 636 11.64 -4.42 46.76
CA MET A 636 12.76 -4.44 47.68
C MET A 636 12.36 -4.78 49.12
N GLN A 637 11.22 -4.25 49.60
CA GLN A 637 10.73 -4.55 50.93
C GLN A 637 10.31 -6.01 51.06
N SER A 638 9.59 -6.54 50.10
CA SER A 638 9.19 -7.94 50.00
C SER A 638 10.42 -8.86 49.99
N CYS A 639 11.38 -8.58 49.12
CA CYS A 639 12.64 -9.31 49.04
C CYS A 639 13.40 -9.33 50.37
N LYS A 640 13.50 -8.18 51.08
CA LYS A 640 14.12 -8.10 52.43
C LYS A 640 13.35 -8.89 53.49
N ALA A 641 12.01 -8.85 53.45
CA ALA A 641 11.16 -9.56 54.41
C ALA A 641 11.33 -11.08 54.24
N THR A 642 11.28 -11.55 53.00
CA THR A 642 11.45 -12.95 52.67
C THR A 642 12.84 -13.49 53.02
N PHE A 643 13.88 -12.70 52.73
CA PHE A 643 15.24 -13.04 53.13
C PHE A 643 15.40 -13.17 54.65
N LYS A 644 14.80 -12.25 55.44
CA LYS A 644 14.79 -12.31 56.88
C LYS A 644 13.98 -13.49 57.45
N ALA A 645 12.83 -13.81 56.81
CA ALA A 645 11.98 -14.92 57.21
C ALA A 645 12.65 -16.28 56.93
N GLY A 646 13.28 -16.40 55.75
CA GLY A 646 14.04 -17.61 55.36
C GLY A 646 15.25 -17.89 56.31
N ARG A 647 15.90 -16.85 56.81
CA ARG A 647 16.92 -17.00 57.87
C ARG A 647 16.34 -17.47 59.21
N LYS A 648 15.03 -17.19 59.47
CA LYS A 648 14.37 -17.60 60.72
C LYS A 648 13.70 -18.98 60.64
N ALA A 649 13.34 -19.40 59.49
CA ALA A 649 12.50 -20.59 59.27
C ALA A 649 13.10 -21.53 58.23
N GLY A 650 14.13 -22.12 58.27
CA GLY A 650 14.78 -23.15 57.41
C GLY A 650 13.96 -23.81 56.23
N THR A 651 12.76 -23.34 55.92
CA THR A 651 11.94 -23.87 54.79
C THR A 651 10.78 -22.92 54.47
N ALA A 652 10.61 -22.51 53.25
CA ALA A 652 9.42 -22.28 52.42
C ALA A 652 9.61 -21.11 51.44
N ALA A 653 9.41 -21.37 50.16
CA ALA A 653 9.45 -20.35 49.10
C ALA A 653 8.19 -19.47 49.12
N PRO A 654 8.30 -18.16 48.84
CA PRO A 654 7.17 -17.25 48.73
C PRO A 654 6.59 -17.26 47.29
N SER A 655 5.26 -17.17 47.21
CA SER A 655 4.58 -16.77 45.98
C SER A 655 4.74 -15.26 45.77
N HIS A 656 5.34 -14.82 44.66
CA HIS A 656 5.46 -13.41 44.29
C HIS A 656 4.54 -13.09 43.11
N GLU A 657 3.76 -12.02 43.29
CA GLU A 657 3.03 -11.39 42.18
C GLU A 657 4.02 -10.78 41.19
N ARG A 658 3.80 -11.07 39.88
CA ARG A 658 4.55 -10.44 38.78
C ARG A 658 4.35 -8.92 38.82
N PRO A 659 5.38 -8.11 38.58
CA PRO A 659 5.15 -6.72 38.20
C PRO A 659 4.38 -6.75 36.85
N GLY A 660 3.14 -6.28 36.87
CA GLY A 660 2.27 -6.27 35.71
C GLY A 660 2.92 -5.62 34.48
N ALA A 661 2.67 -6.19 33.34
CA ALA A 661 3.01 -5.63 32.02
C ALA A 661 2.30 -4.29 31.80
#